data_86144f348409d8ace7a8c25bab8b5d83
#
_entry.id   86144f348409d8ace7a8c25bab8b5d83
#
_cell.length_a   1.000
_cell.length_b   1.000
_cell.length_c   1.000
_cell.angle_alpha   90.00
_cell.angle_beta   90.00
_cell.angle_gamma   90.00
#
_symmetry.space_group_name_H-M   'P 1'
#
loop_
_entity.id
_entity.type
_entity.pdbx_description
1 polymer ?
#
loop_
_entity_poly.entity_id
_entity_poly.type
_entity_poly.pdbx_seq_one_letter_code
_entity_poly.pdbx_strand_id
1 'polypeptide(L)'
;MNNLSQLLKPKSVAVLGASIRPFRAGNIVMKNLLQGGFDGAIMPVTPYYPSVCGVLAYKTIDALPLVPDIAILCTHASRNISIFRQLAEKGVSNVVVLSSDMYSLDAQGREIQEQCSAIAKEAGMRVLGPNSLGLILPWISFNGSFSPVTALKGNIAFISQSAAVCTTILDWANDKEIGFSAFVSLGNASDIDFSDLLDCLSTDKYTDAILLYVDTIKDARRFMSAARAASRNRRILVLKGGRTSAGRKAAQMHTGGDDTLDIIYDSAIRRTGMLRVNNTHELFAAVETLTHSVPLRGERLAIITNGGGPAIMAIDTLLERGGKLAELEESVYEKLNQCLPQSWSHSNPIDIVGDGDHTRYVNALKAVLDSETIDAILIMHSPSAIAHSEQTAQAIVDVIKAHPRSPRFNILTNWSGEMTAKPARQIFNQAGIPTYRTPESAVVAFMHLVEYRRNQKQLMETPTTAEAVHVSEVNSAKQWIEEHLESNNLVHLDTHQIGTLLRCFNFNVLPTWIASDASEAVHIAETIGYPVAVKLRSPDIAHKSDVQGVMLNLRNSTEVASAAQAILDRTQISYPSANIHGLLVQGMAKLAGGEELRIKVKHDTTFGPVILLGQGGSEWNESIDAAAALPPLNMTLARYLIVRAIRSGKIRLQKLPVPIDIEGLSEFLVRISQMVVECPQVHELDIHPVLVNGSQFTILDADLTLKRFEGDAQSRLAIRPYPSEMAEDVQAKDGELVTIRPILPEDEPDHAAFIKKVSKEDLYKRFFSDVGEFHHEALANLTQIDYDREMAFVAVSHQGDKDEIIGVSRALINPENTDAEFAILIRSDLKGKGLGKILMGKIIDYCRHKGTTQMSGMTMPTNRGMLTLAQRLGFEVDIHFEDGTADMVLPLNP
;
A
#
# COMPACT_ATOMS: atom_id res chain seq x y z
N MET A 1 -20.63 -0.09 21.58
CA MET A 1 -19.95 1.06 20.94
C MET A 1 -18.49 0.72 20.84
N ASN A 2 -17.90 0.93 19.70
CA ASN A 2 -16.49 0.65 19.45
C ASN A 2 -15.62 1.51 20.39
N ASN A 3 -14.73 0.92 21.19
CA ASN A 3 -13.89 1.63 22.18
C ASN A 3 -13.06 2.77 21.52
N LEU A 4 -12.65 2.62 20.26
CA LEU A 4 -11.92 3.64 19.50
C LEU A 4 -12.77 4.85 19.13
N SER A 5 -14.08 4.72 18.97
CA SER A 5 -14.95 5.87 18.73
C SER A 5 -14.98 6.84 19.93
N GLN A 6 -14.83 6.32 21.15
CA GLN A 6 -14.72 7.15 22.35
C GLN A 6 -13.37 7.86 22.44
N LEU A 7 -12.28 7.24 21.95
CA LEU A 7 -10.98 7.89 21.88
C LEU A 7 -10.99 9.14 20.96
N LEU A 8 -11.68 9.07 19.83
CA LEU A 8 -11.75 10.17 18.86
C LEU A 8 -12.93 11.14 19.11
N LYS A 9 -13.85 10.82 20.01
CA LYS A 9 -15.00 11.68 20.39
C LYS A 9 -15.27 11.59 21.89
N PRO A 10 -14.27 11.87 22.75
CA PRO A 10 -14.44 11.78 24.19
C PRO A 10 -15.41 12.85 24.71
N LYS A 11 -16.16 12.50 25.74
CA LYS A 11 -17.02 13.42 26.52
C LYS A 11 -16.44 13.67 27.91
N SER A 12 -15.47 12.87 28.32
CA SER A 12 -14.84 12.95 29.63
C SER A 12 -13.39 12.49 29.60
N VAL A 13 -12.53 13.13 30.40
CA VAL A 13 -11.10 12.80 30.47
C VAL A 13 -10.61 12.83 31.91
N ALA A 14 -9.85 11.79 32.30
CA ALA A 14 -9.09 11.80 33.54
C ALA A 14 -7.58 12.06 33.24
N VAL A 15 -6.95 12.96 33.98
CA VAL A 15 -5.50 13.23 33.85
C VAL A 15 -4.79 12.71 35.11
N LEU A 16 -4.12 11.58 34.97
CA LEU A 16 -3.39 10.92 36.05
C LEU A 16 -1.95 11.47 36.14
N GLY A 17 -1.56 11.88 37.34
CA GLY A 17 -0.31 12.63 37.53
C GLY A 17 -0.45 14.12 37.19
N ALA A 18 -1.68 14.65 37.31
CA ALA A 18 -1.95 16.08 37.21
C ALA A 18 -1.12 16.89 38.22
N SER A 19 -0.59 18.01 37.78
CA SER A 19 0.38 18.79 38.59
C SER A 19 0.16 20.29 38.46
N ILE A 20 0.43 21.00 39.54
CA ILE A 20 0.50 22.49 39.54
C ILE A 20 1.90 23.00 39.11
N ARG A 21 2.93 22.12 39.10
CA ARG A 21 4.29 22.50 38.75
C ARG A 21 4.43 22.78 37.25
N PRO A 22 4.92 23.99 36.87
CA PRO A 22 5.20 24.30 35.48
C PRO A 22 6.16 23.29 34.83
N PHE A 23 6.08 23.14 33.54
CA PHE A 23 6.92 22.23 32.72
C PHE A 23 6.80 20.72 33.05
N ARG A 24 5.81 20.31 33.80
CA ARG A 24 5.42 18.90 33.96
C ARG A 24 4.34 18.56 32.99
N ALA A 25 4.42 17.38 32.36
CA ALA A 25 3.42 16.91 31.37
C ALA A 25 1.98 17.05 31.90
N GLY A 26 1.70 16.61 33.13
CA GLY A 26 0.37 16.73 33.75
C GLY A 26 -0.11 18.18 33.98
N ASN A 27 0.80 19.19 34.08
CA ASN A 27 0.41 20.60 34.11
C ASN A 27 0.05 21.11 32.72
N ILE A 28 0.88 20.75 31.71
CA ILE A 28 0.71 21.21 30.34
C ILE A 28 -0.59 20.62 29.77
N VAL A 29 -0.82 19.32 29.94
CA VAL A 29 -2.06 18.66 29.51
C VAL A 29 -3.30 19.31 30.12
N MET A 30 -3.29 19.58 31.44
CA MET A 30 -4.39 20.28 32.11
C MET A 30 -4.64 21.67 31.52
N LYS A 31 -3.57 22.44 31.27
CA LYS A 31 -3.68 23.76 30.63
C LYS A 31 -4.23 23.66 29.21
N ASN A 32 -3.73 22.73 28.41
CA ASN A 32 -4.13 22.54 27.03
C ASN A 32 -5.61 22.14 26.91
N LEU A 33 -6.11 21.26 27.77
CA LEU A 33 -7.53 20.90 27.83
C LEU A 33 -8.41 22.11 28.17
N LEU A 34 -8.01 22.90 29.17
CA LEU A 34 -8.79 24.05 29.61
C LEU A 34 -8.74 25.22 28.60
N GLN A 35 -7.54 25.54 28.09
CA GLN A 35 -7.36 26.62 27.11
C GLN A 35 -7.93 26.27 25.74
N GLY A 36 -7.98 24.98 25.38
CA GLY A 36 -8.61 24.49 24.15
C GLY A 36 -10.14 24.67 24.14
N GLY A 37 -10.75 24.84 25.30
CA GLY A 37 -12.19 25.00 25.42
C GLY A 37 -12.99 23.67 25.31
N PHE A 38 -12.40 22.58 25.76
CA PHE A 38 -13.09 21.28 25.81
C PHE A 38 -14.31 21.35 26.73
N ASP A 39 -15.46 21.05 26.22
CA ASP A 39 -16.77 21.12 26.91
C ASP A 39 -17.11 19.85 27.73
N GLY A 40 -16.22 18.87 27.74
CA GLY A 40 -16.38 17.63 28.51
C GLY A 40 -15.84 17.70 29.92
N ALA A 41 -16.15 16.68 30.74
CA ALA A 41 -15.68 16.59 32.11
C ALA A 41 -14.17 16.37 32.16
N ILE A 42 -13.42 17.27 32.83
CA ILE A 42 -11.97 17.15 33.06
C ILE A 42 -11.74 16.78 34.52
N MET A 43 -11.12 15.64 34.79
CA MET A 43 -10.96 15.05 36.12
C MET A 43 -9.45 14.85 36.43
N PRO A 44 -8.77 15.83 37.03
CA PRO A 44 -7.39 15.64 37.46
C PRO A 44 -7.27 14.67 38.62
N VAL A 45 -6.37 13.70 38.54
CA VAL A 45 -6.09 12.71 39.59
C VAL A 45 -4.67 12.92 40.13
N THR A 46 -4.59 13.28 41.40
CA THR A 46 -3.32 13.50 42.10
C THR A 46 -3.50 13.39 43.60
N PRO A 47 -2.61 12.69 44.35
CA PRO A 47 -2.71 12.60 45.79
C PRO A 47 -2.19 13.88 46.50
N TYR A 48 -1.54 14.79 45.75
CA TYR A 48 -0.76 15.89 46.34
C TYR A 48 -1.48 17.24 46.40
N TYR A 49 -2.44 17.48 45.50
CA TYR A 49 -3.07 18.80 45.34
C TYR A 49 -4.61 18.67 45.40
N PRO A 50 -5.26 19.61 46.10
CA PRO A 50 -6.73 19.64 46.13
C PRO A 50 -7.36 20.11 44.81
N SER A 51 -6.62 20.88 44.04
CA SER A 51 -7.02 21.35 42.72
C SER A 51 -5.84 21.52 41.80
N VAL A 52 -6.01 21.43 40.49
CA VAL A 52 -5.01 21.67 39.45
C VAL A 52 -5.61 22.58 38.37
N CYS A 53 -4.95 23.71 38.12
CA CYS A 53 -5.42 24.74 37.18
C CYS A 53 -6.89 25.21 37.44
N GLY A 54 -7.29 25.24 38.72
CA GLY A 54 -8.66 25.64 39.09
C GLY A 54 -9.70 24.53 39.09
N VAL A 55 -9.36 23.34 38.64
CA VAL A 55 -10.26 22.16 38.64
C VAL A 55 -10.01 21.32 39.89
N LEU A 56 -11.10 20.90 40.56
CA LEU A 56 -11.03 20.03 41.73
C LEU A 56 -10.34 18.70 41.37
N ALA A 57 -9.35 18.32 42.17
CA ALA A 57 -8.60 17.10 41.96
C ALA A 57 -9.08 15.93 42.82
N TYR A 58 -9.01 14.73 42.29
CA TYR A 58 -9.35 13.48 42.97
C TYR A 58 -8.09 12.80 43.46
N LYS A 59 -8.10 12.22 44.65
CA LYS A 59 -6.93 11.59 45.26
C LYS A 59 -6.59 10.22 44.64
N THR A 60 -7.60 9.49 44.21
CA THR A 60 -7.52 8.14 43.66
C THR A 60 -8.42 7.99 42.43
N ILE A 61 -8.20 6.97 41.61
CA ILE A 61 -9.03 6.61 40.45
C ILE A 61 -10.45 6.25 40.93
N ASP A 62 -10.58 5.51 42.04
CA ASP A 62 -11.89 5.11 42.60
C ASP A 62 -12.77 6.30 43.01
N ALA A 63 -12.12 7.40 43.42
CA ALA A 63 -12.85 8.63 43.83
C ALA A 63 -13.44 9.40 42.64
N LEU A 64 -13.17 9.02 41.40
CA LEU A 64 -13.75 9.65 40.21
C LEU A 64 -15.26 9.46 40.17
N PRO A 65 -16.05 10.56 39.93
CA PRO A 65 -17.52 10.53 39.97
C PRO A 65 -18.12 9.77 38.79
N LEU A 66 -17.37 9.56 37.72
CA LEU A 66 -17.78 8.82 36.52
C LEU A 66 -16.59 8.05 35.93
N VAL A 67 -16.90 7.09 35.07
CA VAL A 67 -15.88 6.39 34.28
C VAL A 67 -15.47 7.30 33.13
N PRO A 68 -14.18 7.72 33.04
CA PRO A 68 -13.72 8.57 31.95
C PRO A 68 -13.66 7.81 30.63
N ASP A 69 -14.02 8.47 29.52
CA ASP A 69 -13.85 7.92 28.18
C ASP A 69 -12.36 7.74 27.83
N ILE A 70 -11.51 8.65 28.36
CA ILE A 70 -10.05 8.62 28.19
C ILE A 70 -9.36 8.85 29.53
N ALA A 71 -8.34 8.05 29.84
CA ALA A 71 -7.40 8.29 30.90
C ALA A 71 -6.01 8.65 30.32
N ILE A 72 -5.51 9.86 30.60
CA ILE A 72 -4.17 10.32 30.16
C ILE A 72 -3.18 10.15 31.29
N LEU A 73 -2.14 9.32 31.08
CA LEU A 73 -1.12 9.02 32.06
C LEU A 73 0.10 9.94 31.86
N CYS A 74 0.29 10.82 32.82
CA CYS A 74 1.46 11.70 32.98
C CYS A 74 2.37 11.22 34.13
N THR A 75 2.33 9.93 34.45
CA THR A 75 2.99 9.29 35.59
C THR A 75 4.29 8.61 35.16
N HIS A 76 5.18 8.36 36.10
CA HIS A 76 6.40 7.55 35.88
C HIS A 76 6.02 6.08 35.63
N ALA A 77 6.73 5.40 34.72
CA ALA A 77 6.45 4.02 34.30
C ALA A 77 6.30 3.02 35.45
N SER A 78 7.12 3.15 36.51
CA SER A 78 7.06 2.26 37.66
C SER A 78 5.70 2.21 38.40
N ARG A 79 4.83 3.20 38.19
CA ARG A 79 3.47 3.24 38.76
C ARG A 79 2.41 2.71 37.81
N ASN A 80 2.72 2.57 36.53
CA ASN A 80 1.72 2.31 35.50
C ASN A 80 1.03 0.95 35.66
N ILE A 81 1.74 -0.11 36.10
CA ILE A 81 1.13 -1.42 36.34
C ILE A 81 -0.04 -1.32 37.33
N SER A 82 0.18 -0.63 38.47
CA SER A 82 -0.86 -0.42 39.47
C SER A 82 -2.02 0.44 38.95
N ILE A 83 -1.69 1.48 38.17
CA ILE A 83 -2.68 2.38 37.55
C ILE A 83 -3.53 1.61 36.52
N PHE A 84 -2.92 0.77 35.70
CA PHE A 84 -3.67 -0.04 34.71
C PHE A 84 -4.66 -0.97 35.37
N ARG A 85 -4.30 -1.62 36.50
CA ARG A 85 -5.23 -2.46 37.28
C ARG A 85 -6.41 -1.65 37.79
N GLN A 86 -6.17 -0.48 38.42
CA GLN A 86 -7.21 0.38 38.91
C GLN A 86 -8.12 0.94 37.80
N LEU A 87 -7.55 1.26 36.62
CA LEU A 87 -8.33 1.69 35.46
C LEU A 87 -9.20 0.56 34.92
N ALA A 88 -8.69 -0.67 34.90
CA ALA A 88 -9.43 -1.86 34.52
C ALA A 88 -10.58 -2.13 35.47
N GLU A 89 -10.35 -2.08 36.78
CA GLU A 89 -11.39 -2.21 37.83
C GLU A 89 -12.45 -1.11 37.71
N LYS A 90 -12.06 0.12 37.33
CA LYS A 90 -12.99 1.24 37.12
C LYS A 90 -13.79 1.11 35.81
N GLY A 91 -13.36 0.25 34.86
CA GLY A 91 -14.01 0.04 33.57
C GLY A 91 -13.65 1.09 32.51
N VAL A 92 -12.45 1.67 32.59
CA VAL A 92 -11.95 2.65 31.58
C VAL A 92 -11.62 1.92 30.29
N SER A 93 -12.09 2.44 29.17
CA SER A 93 -11.92 1.80 27.87
C SER A 93 -10.69 2.28 27.08
N ASN A 94 -10.23 3.51 27.28
CA ASN A 94 -9.10 4.07 26.51
C ASN A 94 -8.08 4.75 27.42
N VAL A 95 -6.82 4.43 27.19
CA VAL A 95 -5.68 4.93 27.96
C VAL A 95 -4.65 5.57 27.01
N VAL A 96 -4.22 6.78 27.31
CA VAL A 96 -3.14 7.49 26.60
C VAL A 96 -1.93 7.56 27.48
N VAL A 97 -0.81 6.97 27.07
CA VAL A 97 0.43 6.89 27.86
C VAL A 97 1.46 7.83 27.28
N LEU A 98 1.75 8.92 27.99
CA LEU A 98 2.71 9.94 27.56
C LEU A 98 4.14 9.61 27.96
N SER A 99 4.33 8.80 29.03
CA SER A 99 5.66 8.48 29.56
C SER A 99 6.53 7.72 28.54
N SER A 100 7.78 8.20 28.37
CA SER A 100 8.79 7.56 27.52
C SER A 100 9.56 6.44 28.21
N ASP A 101 9.57 6.41 29.53
CA ASP A 101 10.31 5.48 30.37
C ASP A 101 9.63 4.08 30.51
N MET A 102 8.43 3.89 29.96
CA MET A 102 7.85 2.56 29.70
C MET A 102 8.47 1.84 28.50
N TYR A 103 9.19 2.59 27.68
CA TYR A 103 9.96 2.08 26.58
C TYR A 103 11.43 2.40 26.85
N SER A 104 12.07 1.58 27.63
CA SER A 104 13.52 1.59 27.65
C SER A 104 14.03 0.36 26.89
N LEU A 105 15.18 0.50 26.26
CA LEU A 105 15.92 -0.64 25.69
C LEU A 105 16.37 -1.62 26.78
N ASP A 106 16.18 -1.27 28.06
CA ASP A 106 16.46 -2.13 29.19
C ASP A 106 15.32 -3.16 29.45
N ALA A 107 15.64 -4.21 30.14
CA ALA A 107 14.73 -5.30 30.45
C ALA A 107 13.54 -4.84 31.32
N GLN A 108 13.74 -3.89 32.23
CA GLN A 108 12.73 -3.42 33.16
C GLN A 108 11.60 -2.64 32.47
N GLY A 109 11.94 -1.76 31.52
CA GLY A 109 10.92 -1.00 30.74
C GLY A 109 10.06 -1.91 29.89
N ARG A 110 10.68 -2.93 29.26
CA ARG A 110 9.94 -3.95 28.49
C ARG A 110 8.97 -4.74 29.35
N GLU A 111 9.41 -5.21 30.51
CA GLU A 111 8.58 -5.96 31.46
C GLU A 111 7.36 -5.14 31.91
N ILE A 112 7.54 -3.86 32.23
CA ILE A 112 6.43 -2.96 32.60
C ILE A 112 5.44 -2.83 31.43
N GLN A 113 5.93 -2.63 30.21
CA GLN A 113 5.07 -2.52 29.04
C GLN A 113 4.28 -3.81 28.79
N GLU A 114 4.92 -4.98 28.88
CA GLU A 114 4.27 -6.30 28.69
C GLU A 114 3.18 -6.54 29.72
N GLN A 115 3.46 -6.26 31.00
CA GLN A 115 2.45 -6.38 32.07
C GLN A 115 1.27 -5.43 31.88
N CYS A 116 1.52 -4.16 31.52
CA CYS A 116 0.46 -3.21 31.22
C CYS A 116 -0.37 -3.64 30.01
N SER A 117 0.26 -4.14 28.96
CA SER A 117 -0.42 -4.64 27.76
C SER A 117 -1.29 -5.86 28.06
N ALA A 118 -0.81 -6.78 28.93
CA ALA A 118 -1.58 -7.94 29.35
C ALA A 118 -2.85 -7.52 30.13
N ILE A 119 -2.73 -6.60 31.09
CA ILE A 119 -3.86 -6.05 31.86
C ILE A 119 -4.86 -5.36 30.94
N ALA A 120 -4.37 -4.54 30.00
CA ALA A 120 -5.21 -3.83 29.04
C ALA A 120 -6.00 -4.82 28.17
N LYS A 121 -5.34 -5.84 27.64
CA LYS A 121 -5.95 -6.87 26.80
C LYS A 121 -7.04 -7.66 27.56
N GLU A 122 -6.76 -8.06 28.79
CA GLU A 122 -7.72 -8.79 29.63
C GLU A 122 -8.97 -7.95 29.96
N ALA A 123 -8.79 -6.65 30.20
CA ALA A 123 -9.86 -5.71 30.49
C ALA A 123 -10.55 -5.11 29.25
N GLY A 124 -10.10 -5.43 28.03
CA GLY A 124 -10.61 -4.82 26.80
C GLY A 124 -10.28 -3.32 26.66
N MET A 125 -9.24 -2.83 27.36
CA MET A 125 -8.79 -1.44 27.25
C MET A 125 -7.91 -1.25 26.02
N ARG A 126 -8.07 -0.10 25.33
CA ARG A 126 -7.22 0.30 24.22
C ARG A 126 -6.16 1.31 24.67
N VAL A 127 -4.94 1.15 24.18
CA VAL A 127 -3.78 1.93 24.65
C VAL A 127 -3.13 2.69 23.51
N LEU A 128 -3.12 4.03 23.60
CA LEU A 128 -2.36 4.92 22.72
C LEU A 128 -0.99 5.22 23.36
N GLY A 129 0.08 4.91 22.68
CA GLY A 129 1.44 5.04 23.21
C GLY A 129 2.10 3.68 23.51
N PRO A 130 3.03 3.60 24.48
CA PRO A 130 3.67 4.67 25.25
C PRO A 130 4.55 5.61 24.42
N ASN A 131 5.19 6.56 25.06
CA ASN A 131 6.05 7.56 24.43
C ASN A 131 5.28 8.42 23.40
N SER A 132 4.01 8.72 23.69
CA SER A 132 3.14 9.54 22.85
C SER A 132 3.19 11.01 23.28
N LEU A 133 3.04 11.93 22.32
CA LEU A 133 2.74 13.34 22.61
C LEU A 133 1.33 13.53 23.16
N GLY A 134 0.42 12.57 22.86
CA GLY A 134 -1.01 12.66 23.08
C GLY A 134 -1.79 12.84 21.78
N LEU A 135 -3.01 13.36 21.91
CA LEU A 135 -3.86 13.63 20.75
C LEU A 135 -4.59 14.96 20.87
N ILE A 136 -4.84 15.58 19.71
CA ILE A 136 -5.58 16.85 19.58
C ILE A 136 -6.72 16.63 18.60
N LEU A 137 -7.94 16.96 18.99
CA LEU A 137 -9.17 16.84 18.22
C LEU A 137 -9.83 18.21 18.09
N PRO A 138 -9.44 19.04 17.12
CA PRO A 138 -9.81 20.45 17.07
C PRO A 138 -11.31 20.69 16.97
N TRP A 139 -12.07 19.82 16.28
CA TRP A 139 -13.51 19.96 16.07
C TRP A 139 -14.34 19.87 17.35
N ILE A 140 -13.81 19.19 18.37
CA ILE A 140 -14.41 19.12 19.72
C ILE A 140 -13.59 19.89 20.76
N SER A 141 -12.69 20.74 20.31
CA SER A 141 -11.81 21.55 21.17
C SER A 141 -10.97 20.76 22.21
N PHE A 142 -10.72 19.46 21.93
CA PHE A 142 -9.94 18.58 22.81
C PHE A 142 -8.44 18.66 22.49
N ASN A 143 -7.64 19.05 23.49
CA ASN A 143 -6.18 18.98 23.40
C ASN A 143 -5.62 18.20 24.60
N GLY A 144 -5.60 16.88 24.47
CA GLY A 144 -5.07 15.92 25.44
C GLY A 144 -3.57 15.63 25.20
N SER A 145 -2.80 16.64 24.85
CA SER A 145 -1.37 16.53 24.58
C SER A 145 -0.52 17.45 25.45
N PHE A 146 0.79 17.20 25.51
CA PHE A 146 1.74 18.15 26.07
C PHE A 146 2.46 19.00 25.00
N SER A 147 1.82 19.20 23.85
CA SER A 147 2.31 20.09 22.81
C SER A 147 2.37 21.55 23.28
N PRO A 148 3.38 22.34 22.83
CA PRO A 148 3.48 23.76 23.16
C PRO A 148 2.43 24.62 22.41
N VAL A 149 1.85 24.12 21.34
CA VAL A 149 0.83 24.79 20.53
C VAL A 149 -0.34 23.85 20.26
N THR A 150 -1.50 24.41 19.97
CA THR A 150 -2.69 23.63 19.59
C THR A 150 -2.85 23.57 18.08
N ALA A 151 -3.65 22.61 17.59
CA ALA A 151 -3.98 22.48 16.18
C ALA A 151 -5.19 23.37 15.82
N LEU A 152 -5.14 23.99 14.64
CA LEU A 152 -6.30 24.67 14.03
C LEU A 152 -7.32 23.66 13.50
N LYS A 153 -8.59 24.05 13.41
CA LYS A 153 -9.66 23.25 12.79
C LYS A 153 -9.42 23.14 11.28
N GLY A 154 -9.51 21.93 10.76
CA GLY A 154 -9.38 21.66 9.34
C GLY A 154 -9.79 20.23 8.99
N ASN A 155 -9.38 19.74 7.83
CA ASN A 155 -9.82 18.47 7.26
C ASN A 155 -8.68 17.45 7.06
N ILE A 156 -7.52 17.66 7.65
CA ILE A 156 -6.37 16.78 7.55
C ILE A 156 -6.21 16.00 8.86
N ALA A 157 -6.13 14.68 8.80
CA ALA A 157 -5.68 13.90 9.95
C ALA A 157 -4.16 13.68 9.85
N PHE A 158 -3.44 13.90 10.95
CA PHE A 158 -2.02 13.60 11.05
C PHE A 158 -1.75 12.54 12.11
N ILE A 159 -1.05 11.48 11.72
CA ILE A 159 -0.73 10.35 12.58
C ILE A 159 0.78 10.09 12.51
N SER A 160 1.46 10.09 13.64
CA SER A 160 2.92 9.98 13.69
C SER A 160 3.42 9.11 14.83
N GLN A 161 4.43 8.28 14.56
CA GLN A 161 5.17 7.55 15.59
C GLN A 161 6.20 8.42 16.32
N SER A 162 6.55 9.60 15.77
CA SER A 162 7.51 10.50 16.38
C SER A 162 6.85 11.72 17.01
N ALA A 163 6.99 11.88 18.33
CA ALA A 163 6.51 13.06 19.06
C ALA A 163 7.22 14.36 18.61
N ALA A 164 8.52 14.28 18.29
CA ALA A 164 9.29 15.43 17.80
C ALA A 164 8.83 15.89 16.40
N VAL A 165 8.52 14.95 15.51
CA VAL A 165 7.93 15.27 14.21
C VAL A 165 6.55 15.89 14.39
N CYS A 166 5.73 15.39 15.33
CA CYS A 166 4.44 16.00 15.67
C CYS A 166 4.58 17.48 16.02
N THR A 167 5.43 17.83 16.96
CA THR A 167 5.57 19.23 17.40
C THR A 167 6.08 20.14 16.30
N THR A 168 7.04 19.69 15.50
CA THR A 168 7.59 20.45 14.37
C THR A 168 6.53 20.70 13.29
N ILE A 169 5.77 19.66 12.94
CA ILE A 169 4.70 19.76 11.93
C ILE A 169 3.58 20.67 12.40
N LEU A 170 3.21 20.58 13.68
CA LEU A 170 2.13 21.39 14.22
C LEU A 170 2.49 22.89 14.25
N ASP A 171 3.72 23.21 14.66
CA ASP A 171 4.22 24.59 14.67
C ASP A 171 4.27 25.19 13.25
N TRP A 172 4.79 24.41 12.31
CA TRP A 172 4.84 24.82 10.90
C TRP A 172 3.44 24.95 10.28
N ALA A 173 2.51 24.02 10.56
CA ALA A 173 1.15 24.06 10.03
C ALA A 173 0.39 25.29 10.52
N ASN A 174 0.61 25.70 11.77
CA ASN A 174 0.03 26.92 12.31
C ASN A 174 0.54 28.18 11.60
N ASP A 175 1.85 28.28 11.26
CA ASP A 175 2.41 29.37 10.47
C ASP A 175 1.77 29.44 9.06
N LYS A 176 1.34 28.32 8.51
CA LYS A 176 0.68 28.21 7.20
C LYS A 176 -0.83 28.20 7.26
N GLU A 177 -1.42 28.38 8.43
CA GLU A 177 -2.87 28.33 8.66
C GLU A 177 -3.50 27.00 8.19
N ILE A 178 -2.73 25.88 8.24
CA ILE A 178 -3.20 24.55 7.91
C ILE A 178 -3.86 23.93 9.14
N GLY A 179 -5.14 23.56 9.03
CA GLY A 179 -5.90 22.97 10.12
C GLY A 179 -6.01 21.45 10.01
N PHE A 180 -6.36 20.83 11.16
CA PHE A 180 -6.48 19.38 11.28
C PHE A 180 -7.87 18.95 11.73
N SER A 181 -8.26 17.74 11.29
CA SER A 181 -9.43 17.03 11.82
C SER A 181 -9.06 16.22 13.06
N ALA A 182 -7.90 15.57 13.03
CA ALA A 182 -7.31 14.85 14.13
C ALA A 182 -5.78 14.96 14.06
N PHE A 183 -5.13 15.05 15.21
CA PHE A 183 -3.67 15.09 15.33
C PHE A 183 -3.26 14.10 16.40
N VAL A 184 -2.64 12.98 16.03
CA VAL A 184 -2.42 11.83 16.91
C VAL A 184 -0.97 11.40 16.89
N SER A 185 -0.36 11.32 18.09
CA SER A 185 0.94 10.73 18.28
C SER A 185 0.80 9.29 18.77
N LEU A 186 1.20 8.34 17.93
CA LEU A 186 1.18 6.91 18.28
C LEU A 186 2.27 6.50 19.29
N GLY A 187 3.42 7.25 19.30
CA GLY A 187 4.60 6.79 20.03
C GLY A 187 5.02 5.40 19.55
N ASN A 188 5.21 4.47 20.48
CA ASN A 188 5.69 3.13 20.18
C ASN A 188 4.57 2.19 19.67
N ALA A 189 3.34 2.63 19.57
CA ALA A 189 2.19 1.89 19.06
C ALA A 189 2.11 0.47 19.65
N SER A 190 1.99 0.36 20.98
CA SER A 190 1.98 -0.96 21.65
C SER A 190 0.67 -1.73 21.43
N ASP A 191 -0.45 -1.03 21.22
CA ASP A 191 -1.78 -1.57 20.92
C ASP A 191 -2.40 -0.80 19.74
N ILE A 192 -2.81 0.46 19.95
CA ILE A 192 -3.36 1.28 18.87
C ILE A 192 -2.25 1.63 17.88
N ASP A 193 -2.44 1.24 16.63
CA ASP A 193 -1.52 1.45 15.53
C ASP A 193 -2.13 2.25 14.36
N PHE A 194 -1.40 2.32 13.24
CA PHE A 194 -1.88 2.97 12.03
C PHE A 194 -3.16 2.35 11.48
N SER A 195 -3.31 1.02 11.60
CA SER A 195 -4.46 0.29 11.06
C SER A 195 -5.76 0.73 11.74
N ASP A 196 -5.73 0.80 13.07
CA ASP A 196 -6.87 1.23 13.89
C ASP A 196 -7.33 2.66 13.54
N LEU A 197 -6.37 3.59 13.40
CA LEU A 197 -6.68 4.97 13.10
C LEU A 197 -7.10 5.18 11.63
N LEU A 198 -6.51 4.45 10.69
CA LEU A 198 -6.93 4.46 9.29
C LEU A 198 -8.38 4.00 9.15
N ASP A 199 -8.77 2.94 9.86
CA ASP A 199 -10.14 2.45 9.85
C ASP A 199 -11.13 3.48 10.40
N CYS A 200 -10.82 4.12 11.52
CA CYS A 200 -11.68 5.13 12.11
C CYS A 200 -11.76 6.42 11.28
N LEU A 201 -10.63 6.90 10.77
CA LEU A 201 -10.55 8.21 10.09
C LEU A 201 -10.99 8.13 8.62
N SER A 202 -10.96 6.95 8.01
CA SER A 202 -11.44 6.76 6.64
C SER A 202 -12.92 7.09 6.47
N THR A 203 -13.71 6.94 7.52
CA THR A 203 -15.15 7.20 7.55
C THR A 203 -15.53 8.50 8.30
N ASP A 204 -14.54 9.18 8.90
CA ASP A 204 -14.79 10.42 9.62
C ASP A 204 -15.19 11.57 8.69
N LYS A 205 -16.30 12.26 9.02
CA LYS A 205 -16.86 13.31 8.17
C LYS A 205 -16.02 14.59 8.05
N TYR A 206 -15.08 14.79 8.97
CA TYR A 206 -14.21 15.96 8.99
C TYR A 206 -12.86 15.72 8.31
N THR A 207 -12.55 14.47 7.91
CA THR A 207 -11.25 14.08 7.38
C THR A 207 -11.32 13.86 5.88
N ASP A 208 -10.58 14.65 5.09
CA ASP A 208 -10.45 14.49 3.64
C ASP A 208 -9.11 13.87 3.23
N ALA A 209 -8.07 14.13 4.02
CA ALA A 209 -6.73 13.58 3.79
C ALA A 209 -6.11 13.08 5.09
N ILE A 210 -5.29 12.04 4.99
CA ILE A 210 -4.57 11.44 6.11
C ILE A 210 -3.07 11.48 5.83
N LEU A 211 -2.31 12.02 6.74
CA LEU A 211 -0.85 12.10 6.67
C LEU A 211 -0.24 11.16 7.69
N LEU A 212 0.66 10.30 7.25
CA LEU A 212 1.35 9.33 8.09
C LEU A 212 2.85 9.64 8.15
N TYR A 213 3.41 9.68 9.36
CA TYR A 213 4.84 9.55 9.57
C TYR A 213 5.13 8.16 10.15
N VAL A 214 5.81 7.34 9.36
CA VAL A 214 6.02 5.92 9.64
C VAL A 214 7.49 5.64 9.89
N ASP A 215 7.85 5.17 11.08
CA ASP A 215 9.16 4.60 11.37
C ASP A 215 9.16 3.08 11.11
N THR A 216 8.15 2.37 11.64
CA THR A 216 8.01 0.92 11.49
C THR A 216 6.54 0.50 11.45
N ILE A 217 6.27 -0.62 10.81
CA ILE A 217 4.96 -1.30 10.80
C ILE A 217 5.14 -2.64 11.54
N LYS A 218 4.27 -2.93 12.51
CA LYS A 218 4.36 -4.15 13.32
C LYS A 218 3.56 -5.31 12.72
N ASP A 219 2.38 -5.02 12.23
CA ASP A 219 1.49 -5.96 11.56
C ASP A 219 1.23 -5.49 10.13
N ALA A 220 2.03 -6.03 9.20
CA ALA A 220 1.93 -5.65 7.81
C ALA A 220 0.56 -5.99 7.21
N ARG A 221 -0.04 -7.12 7.60
CA ARG A 221 -1.32 -7.57 7.04
C ARG A 221 -2.47 -6.64 7.44
N ARG A 222 -2.60 -6.33 8.73
CA ARG A 222 -3.59 -5.35 9.21
C ARG A 222 -3.38 -3.97 8.59
N PHE A 223 -2.11 -3.53 8.50
CA PHE A 223 -1.78 -2.25 7.87
C PHE A 223 -2.15 -2.22 6.39
N MET A 224 -1.77 -3.23 5.61
CA MET A 224 -2.08 -3.30 4.18
C MET A 224 -3.59 -3.31 3.93
N SER A 225 -4.33 -4.06 4.74
CA SER A 225 -5.79 -4.15 4.68
C SER A 225 -6.46 -2.81 5.01
N ALA A 226 -6.12 -2.19 6.14
CA ALA A 226 -6.64 -0.89 6.55
C ALA A 226 -6.29 0.24 5.56
N ALA A 227 -5.03 0.26 5.10
CA ALA A 227 -4.55 1.27 4.16
C ALA A 227 -5.24 1.15 2.79
N ARG A 228 -5.46 -0.07 2.27
CA ARG A 228 -6.21 -0.29 1.02
C ARG A 228 -7.65 0.19 1.14
N ALA A 229 -8.33 -0.14 2.23
CA ALA A 229 -9.70 0.30 2.48
C ALA A 229 -9.79 1.83 2.61
N ALA A 230 -8.90 2.43 3.37
CA ALA A 230 -8.87 3.87 3.59
C ALA A 230 -8.50 4.66 2.31
N SER A 231 -7.55 4.17 1.50
CA SER A 231 -7.09 4.83 0.26
C SER A 231 -8.15 4.90 -0.84
N ARG A 232 -9.19 4.06 -0.77
CA ARG A 232 -10.36 4.16 -1.68
C ARG A 232 -11.25 5.35 -1.36
N ASN A 233 -11.26 5.81 -0.12
CA ASN A 233 -12.15 6.86 0.35
C ASN A 233 -11.41 8.16 0.67
N ARG A 234 -10.12 8.09 1.00
CA ARG A 234 -9.32 9.22 1.46
C ARG A 234 -7.98 9.29 0.75
N ARG A 235 -7.44 10.50 0.61
CA ARG A 235 -6.07 10.72 0.14
C ARG A 235 -5.11 10.44 1.28
N ILE A 236 -4.21 9.47 1.11
CA ILE A 236 -3.25 9.10 2.15
C ILE A 236 -1.84 9.36 1.68
N LEU A 237 -1.09 10.14 2.44
CA LEU A 237 0.31 10.47 2.18
C LEU A 237 1.18 9.87 3.27
N VAL A 238 2.32 9.31 2.88
CA VAL A 238 3.23 8.62 3.79
C VAL A 238 4.63 9.21 3.68
N LEU A 239 5.14 9.69 4.80
CA LEU A 239 6.54 10.03 5.00
C LEU A 239 7.21 8.92 5.81
N LYS A 240 8.15 8.17 5.18
CA LYS A 240 8.87 7.06 5.81
C LYS A 240 10.23 7.52 6.33
N GLY A 241 10.46 7.33 7.63
CA GLY A 241 11.77 7.47 8.27
C GLY A 241 12.67 6.25 8.02
N GLY A 242 14.00 6.38 8.25
CA GLY A 242 14.92 5.24 8.20
C GLY A 242 15.11 4.61 6.80
N ARG A 243 15.19 5.41 5.75
CA ARG A 243 15.29 4.92 4.35
C ARG A 243 16.65 4.29 4.00
N THR A 244 17.74 4.84 4.54
CA THR A 244 19.10 4.35 4.31
C THR A 244 19.51 3.33 5.37
N SER A 245 20.57 2.55 5.13
CA SER A 245 21.07 1.58 6.10
C SER A 245 21.46 2.26 7.42
N ALA A 246 22.10 3.42 7.37
CA ALA A 246 22.41 4.21 8.57
C ALA A 246 21.16 4.75 9.27
N GLY A 247 20.18 5.23 8.47
CA GLY A 247 18.89 5.68 9.00
C GLY A 247 18.09 4.57 9.66
N ARG A 248 18.09 3.32 9.08
CA ARG A 248 17.45 2.16 9.72
C ARG A 248 18.10 1.80 11.04
N LYS A 249 19.42 1.78 11.11
CA LYS A 249 20.15 1.55 12.37
C LYS A 249 19.79 2.58 13.44
N ALA A 250 19.66 3.85 13.06
CA ALA A 250 19.23 4.91 13.98
C ALA A 250 17.77 4.71 14.43
N ALA A 251 16.87 4.32 13.51
CA ALA A 251 15.47 4.01 13.84
C ALA A 251 15.37 2.81 14.79
N GLN A 252 16.16 1.74 14.58
CA GLN A 252 16.22 0.59 15.48
C GLN A 252 16.61 0.99 16.90
N MET A 253 17.57 1.91 17.07
CA MET A 253 17.98 2.41 18.37
C MET A 253 16.92 3.33 19.01
N HIS A 254 16.11 4.00 18.21
CA HIS A 254 15.15 5.00 18.70
C HIS A 254 13.77 4.42 18.98
N THR A 255 13.25 3.59 18.08
CA THR A 255 11.86 3.09 18.12
C THR A 255 11.76 1.55 18.11
N GLY A 256 12.90 0.84 18.11
CA GLY A 256 12.91 -0.62 17.96
C GLY A 256 12.50 -1.06 16.55
N GLY A 257 12.76 -0.22 15.54
CA GLY A 257 12.42 -0.47 14.14
C GLY A 257 13.02 -1.78 13.60
N ASP A 258 12.43 -2.28 12.53
CA ASP A 258 12.88 -3.47 11.79
C ASP A 258 14.04 -3.15 10.83
N ASP A 259 14.64 -4.19 10.22
CA ASP A 259 15.67 -4.07 9.19
C ASP A 259 15.09 -4.14 7.76
N THR A 260 13.79 -3.99 7.61
CA THR A 260 13.09 -4.03 6.33
C THR A 260 13.64 -3.00 5.35
N LEU A 261 13.96 -3.44 4.14
CA LEU A 261 14.48 -2.59 3.09
C LEU A 261 13.47 -1.53 2.67
N ASP A 262 13.94 -0.31 2.41
CA ASP A 262 13.11 0.82 1.99
C ASP A 262 12.28 0.55 0.72
N ILE A 263 12.80 -0.25 -0.21
CA ILE A 263 12.09 -0.66 -1.43
C ILE A 263 10.86 -1.53 -1.15
N ILE A 264 10.86 -2.26 -0.03
CA ILE A 264 9.71 -3.08 0.41
C ILE A 264 8.60 -2.17 0.94
N TYR A 265 8.96 -1.19 1.78
CA TYR A 265 8.01 -0.14 2.21
C TYR A 265 7.44 0.64 1.02
N ASP A 266 8.26 1.00 0.04
CA ASP A 266 7.80 1.67 -1.19
C ASP A 266 6.77 0.80 -1.94
N SER A 267 7.04 -0.49 -2.04
CA SER A 267 6.11 -1.46 -2.66
C SER A 267 4.79 -1.55 -1.89
N ALA A 268 4.83 -1.64 -0.55
CA ALA A 268 3.66 -1.69 0.30
C ALA A 268 2.78 -0.43 0.18
N ILE A 269 3.41 0.74 0.24
CA ILE A 269 2.73 2.03 0.13
C ILE A 269 2.02 2.16 -1.23
N ARG A 270 2.70 1.83 -2.33
CA ARG A 270 2.12 1.87 -3.68
C ARG A 270 1.00 0.84 -3.86
N ARG A 271 1.20 -0.37 -3.34
CA ARG A 271 0.22 -1.46 -3.42
C ARG A 271 -1.12 -1.12 -2.75
N THR A 272 -1.08 -0.28 -1.73
CA THR A 272 -2.27 0.19 -1.00
C THR A 272 -2.90 1.46 -1.59
N GLY A 273 -2.35 2.01 -2.66
CA GLY A 273 -2.87 3.23 -3.30
C GLY A 273 -2.44 4.54 -2.64
N MET A 274 -1.59 4.49 -1.63
CA MET A 274 -1.08 5.67 -0.93
C MET A 274 -0.02 6.40 -1.75
N LEU A 275 0.20 7.69 -1.46
CA LEU A 275 1.29 8.48 -2.00
C LEU A 275 2.46 8.54 -1.03
N ARG A 276 3.66 8.17 -1.49
CA ARG A 276 4.88 8.34 -0.73
C ARG A 276 5.54 9.69 -1.02
N VAL A 277 6.01 10.37 0.04
CA VAL A 277 6.83 11.58 -0.03
C VAL A 277 8.16 11.35 0.70
N ASN A 278 9.20 12.11 0.35
CA ASN A 278 10.57 11.83 0.79
C ASN A 278 11.06 12.70 1.94
N ASN A 279 10.42 13.83 2.18
CA ASN A 279 10.76 14.76 3.25
C ASN A 279 9.55 15.60 3.65
N THR A 280 9.68 16.33 4.75
CA THR A 280 8.58 17.16 5.30
C THR A 280 8.16 18.29 4.36
N HIS A 281 9.08 18.85 3.58
CA HIS A 281 8.75 19.90 2.61
C HIS A 281 7.87 19.33 1.49
N GLU A 282 8.22 18.14 0.95
CA GLU A 282 7.38 17.44 -0.04
C GLU A 282 6.02 17.07 0.55
N LEU A 283 5.95 16.69 1.84
CA LEU A 283 4.70 16.34 2.50
C LEU A 283 3.69 17.47 2.42
N PHE A 284 4.10 18.68 2.78
CA PHE A 284 3.23 19.85 2.77
C PHE A 284 2.88 20.32 1.36
N ALA A 285 3.86 20.32 0.46
CA ALA A 285 3.61 20.64 -0.95
C ALA A 285 2.62 19.65 -1.59
N ALA A 286 2.72 18.37 -1.26
CA ALA A 286 1.80 17.34 -1.75
C ALA A 286 0.38 17.51 -1.17
N VAL A 287 0.25 17.87 0.11
CA VAL A 287 -1.05 18.18 0.73
C VAL A 287 -1.72 19.36 0.04
N GLU A 288 -1.01 20.48 -0.07
CA GLU A 288 -1.52 21.68 -0.73
C GLU A 288 -1.97 21.39 -2.17
N THR A 289 -1.13 20.66 -2.91
CA THR A 289 -1.44 20.29 -4.29
C THR A 289 -2.66 19.39 -4.37
N LEU A 290 -2.69 18.30 -3.58
CA LEU A 290 -3.78 17.32 -3.62
C LEU A 290 -5.11 17.89 -3.12
N THR A 291 -5.08 18.79 -2.14
CA THR A 291 -6.31 19.42 -1.63
C THR A 291 -7.02 20.25 -2.69
N HIS A 292 -6.26 20.93 -3.56
CA HIS A 292 -6.79 21.78 -4.61
C HIS A 292 -6.84 21.10 -6.00
N SER A 293 -6.41 19.83 -6.10
CA SER A 293 -6.37 19.11 -7.37
C SER A 293 -7.71 18.53 -7.78
N VAL A 294 -7.90 18.49 -9.09
CA VAL A 294 -8.94 17.69 -9.76
C VAL A 294 -8.34 16.34 -10.20
N PRO A 295 -9.15 15.29 -10.42
CA PRO A 295 -8.64 14.01 -10.92
C PRO A 295 -7.81 14.18 -12.20
N LEU A 296 -6.55 13.73 -12.17
CA LEU A 296 -5.62 13.88 -13.28
C LEU A 296 -6.00 12.92 -14.42
N ARG A 297 -6.22 13.42 -15.65
CA ARG A 297 -6.65 12.63 -16.81
C ARG A 297 -5.51 11.84 -17.45
N GLY A 298 -4.33 12.42 -17.51
CA GLY A 298 -3.11 11.85 -18.05
C GLY A 298 -1.89 12.40 -17.34
N GLU A 299 -0.71 12.29 -17.96
CA GLU A 299 0.57 12.63 -17.34
C GLU A 299 1.35 13.68 -18.12
N ARG A 300 0.70 14.39 -19.09
CA ARG A 300 1.34 15.31 -20.01
C ARG A 300 1.25 16.75 -19.49
N LEU A 301 2.43 17.34 -19.20
CA LEU A 301 2.58 18.68 -18.63
C LEU A 301 2.89 19.70 -19.71
N ALA A 302 2.10 20.77 -19.80
CA ALA A 302 2.48 21.97 -20.54
C ALA A 302 3.10 23.00 -19.59
N ILE A 303 4.15 23.67 -20.03
CA ILE A 303 4.86 24.71 -19.27
C ILE A 303 4.77 26.04 -20.02
N ILE A 304 4.25 27.08 -19.37
CA ILE A 304 4.24 28.45 -19.88
C ILE A 304 5.21 29.26 -19.03
N THR A 305 6.16 29.95 -19.64
CA THR A 305 7.19 30.72 -18.93
C THR A 305 7.63 31.97 -19.68
N ASN A 306 8.09 32.98 -18.94
CA ASN A 306 8.82 34.14 -19.49
C ASN A 306 10.34 34.02 -19.36
N GLY A 307 10.84 32.83 -18.96
CA GLY A 307 12.27 32.60 -18.73
C GLY A 307 12.71 31.21 -19.07
N GLY A 308 13.59 31.05 -20.05
CA GLY A 308 14.07 29.74 -20.50
C GLY A 308 14.89 28.97 -19.46
N GLY A 309 15.72 29.64 -18.66
CA GLY A 309 16.57 28.99 -17.64
C GLY A 309 15.77 28.19 -16.60
N PRO A 310 14.80 28.80 -15.90
CA PRO A 310 13.95 28.05 -14.99
C PRO A 310 13.13 26.93 -15.65
N ALA A 311 12.73 27.10 -16.91
CA ALA A 311 12.02 26.06 -17.64
C ALA A 311 12.89 24.83 -17.89
N ILE A 312 14.18 25.02 -18.21
CA ILE A 312 15.14 23.90 -18.37
C ILE A 312 15.25 23.11 -17.07
N MET A 313 15.40 23.79 -15.92
CA MET A 313 15.45 23.14 -14.59
C MET A 313 14.17 22.35 -14.30
N ALA A 314 13.01 22.90 -14.67
CA ALA A 314 11.73 22.20 -14.55
C ALA A 314 11.67 20.94 -15.42
N ILE A 315 12.13 21.01 -16.67
CA ILE A 315 12.15 19.86 -17.60
C ILE A 315 13.09 18.76 -17.11
N ASP A 316 14.30 19.13 -16.69
CA ASP A 316 15.26 18.17 -16.16
C ASP A 316 14.66 17.39 -14.99
N THR A 317 14.08 18.11 -14.02
CA THR A 317 13.39 17.48 -12.87
C THR A 317 12.21 16.60 -13.30
N LEU A 318 11.44 17.04 -14.31
CA LEU A 318 10.30 16.27 -14.82
C LEU A 318 10.75 14.93 -15.42
N LEU A 319 11.76 14.97 -16.29
CA LEU A 319 12.24 13.79 -16.99
C LEU A 319 13.01 12.84 -16.07
N GLU A 320 13.81 13.34 -15.14
CA GLU A 320 14.48 12.54 -14.11
C GLU A 320 13.48 11.75 -13.24
N ARG A 321 12.30 12.32 -12.99
CA ARG A 321 11.23 11.65 -12.24
C ARG A 321 10.29 10.81 -13.13
N GLY A 322 10.62 10.64 -14.40
CA GLY A 322 9.82 9.85 -15.35
C GLY A 322 8.49 10.48 -15.73
N GLY A 323 8.41 11.82 -15.67
CA GLY A 323 7.27 12.59 -16.16
C GLY A 323 7.32 12.79 -17.67
N LYS A 324 6.30 13.44 -18.23
CA LYS A 324 6.15 13.65 -19.68
C LYS A 324 5.79 15.09 -19.99
N LEU A 325 6.51 15.70 -20.93
CA LEU A 325 6.06 16.93 -21.56
C LEU A 325 4.91 16.66 -22.54
N ALA A 326 3.93 17.57 -22.57
CA ALA A 326 2.88 17.53 -23.58
C ALA A 326 3.42 17.97 -24.94
N GLU A 327 3.04 17.26 -26.00
CA GLU A 327 3.21 17.73 -27.37
C GLU A 327 2.09 18.74 -27.68
N LEU A 328 2.43 19.84 -28.35
CA LEU A 328 1.46 20.86 -28.73
C LEU A 328 0.71 20.40 -29.98
N GLU A 329 -0.60 20.38 -29.91
CA GLU A 329 -1.48 20.15 -31.05
C GLU A 329 -1.35 21.32 -32.06
N GLU A 330 -1.53 21.02 -33.34
CA GLU A 330 -1.47 22.03 -34.40
C GLU A 330 -2.42 23.23 -34.13
N SER A 331 -3.61 22.93 -33.64
CA SER A 331 -4.59 23.95 -33.28
C SER A 331 -4.12 24.88 -32.15
N VAL A 332 -3.38 24.38 -31.19
CA VAL A 332 -2.77 25.15 -30.09
C VAL A 332 -1.57 25.92 -30.60
N TYR A 333 -0.74 25.26 -31.41
CA TYR A 333 0.44 25.85 -32.03
C TYR A 333 0.08 27.06 -32.91
N GLU A 334 -0.95 26.97 -33.75
CA GLU A 334 -1.44 28.07 -34.57
C GLU A 334 -1.95 29.26 -33.74
N LYS A 335 -2.70 28.98 -32.67
CA LYS A 335 -3.17 30.04 -31.75
C LYS A 335 -2.02 30.74 -31.06
N LEU A 336 -0.99 29.99 -30.62
CA LEU A 336 0.19 30.59 -30.02
C LEU A 336 0.98 31.45 -31.02
N ASN A 337 1.14 31.02 -32.28
CA ASN A 337 1.75 31.83 -33.33
C ASN A 337 1.02 33.14 -33.63
N GLN A 338 -0.29 33.15 -33.46
CA GLN A 338 -1.10 34.39 -33.67
C GLN A 338 -0.98 35.39 -32.52
N CYS A 339 -0.71 34.95 -31.31
CA CYS A 339 -0.72 35.78 -30.11
C CYS A 339 0.64 36.04 -29.48
N LEU A 340 1.67 35.28 -29.86
CA LEU A 340 3.03 35.40 -29.35
C LEU A 340 3.99 36.01 -30.40
N PRO A 341 5.11 36.66 -30.00
CA PRO A 341 6.10 37.18 -30.92
C PRO A 341 6.79 36.04 -31.67
N GLN A 342 7.31 36.31 -32.86
CA GLN A 342 8.03 35.31 -33.66
C GLN A 342 9.20 34.64 -32.95
N SER A 343 9.71 35.22 -31.88
CA SER A 343 10.82 34.69 -31.06
C SER A 343 10.38 33.76 -29.92
N TRP A 344 9.10 33.41 -29.83
CA TRP A 344 8.70 32.40 -28.85
C TRP A 344 9.28 31.03 -29.19
N SER A 345 9.33 30.10 -28.22
CA SER A 345 10.07 28.81 -28.35
C SER A 345 9.55 27.85 -29.43
N HIS A 346 8.38 28.07 -30.02
CA HIS A 346 7.70 27.18 -30.98
C HIS A 346 7.61 25.72 -30.51
N SER A 347 7.60 25.51 -29.21
CA SER A 347 7.56 24.17 -28.57
C SER A 347 7.07 24.28 -27.13
N ASN A 348 6.88 23.14 -26.48
CA ASN A 348 6.76 23.05 -25.04
C ASN A 348 8.18 22.81 -24.43
N PRO A 349 8.69 23.68 -23.54
CA PRO A 349 7.99 24.77 -22.84
C PRO A 349 7.62 25.93 -23.76
N ILE A 350 6.46 26.53 -23.52
CA ILE A 350 5.98 27.70 -24.20
C ILE A 350 6.67 28.94 -23.59
N ASP A 351 7.83 29.33 -24.14
CA ASP A 351 8.55 30.51 -23.70
C ASP A 351 7.99 31.73 -24.40
N ILE A 352 7.29 32.57 -23.65
CA ILE A 352 6.64 33.80 -24.14
C ILE A 352 7.60 34.99 -24.22
N VAL A 353 8.88 34.74 -24.00
CA VAL A 353 10.01 35.69 -23.99
C VAL A 353 10.04 36.62 -22.77
N GLY A 354 11.23 37.05 -22.35
CA GLY A 354 11.48 37.77 -21.10
C GLY A 354 10.79 39.12 -20.93
N ASP A 355 10.32 39.76 -22.02
CA ASP A 355 9.51 40.98 -22.05
C ASP A 355 8.00 40.70 -22.04
N GLY A 356 7.61 39.39 -21.80
CA GLY A 356 6.21 39.00 -21.78
C GLY A 356 5.43 39.63 -20.64
N ASP A 357 4.44 40.47 -20.99
CA ASP A 357 3.50 41.05 -20.05
C ASP A 357 2.35 40.12 -19.68
N HIS A 358 1.47 40.54 -18.78
CA HIS A 358 0.28 39.80 -18.38
C HIS A 358 -0.63 39.41 -19.56
N THR A 359 -0.66 40.17 -20.65
CA THR A 359 -1.49 39.91 -21.83
C THR A 359 -0.99 38.65 -22.56
N ARG A 360 0.34 38.51 -22.73
CA ARG A 360 0.93 37.31 -23.34
C ARG A 360 0.65 36.07 -22.52
N TYR A 361 0.77 36.13 -21.18
CA TYR A 361 0.41 35.00 -20.30
C TYR A 361 -1.06 34.60 -20.48
N VAL A 362 -1.96 35.59 -20.48
CA VAL A 362 -3.39 35.34 -20.66
C VAL A 362 -3.70 34.67 -22.00
N ASN A 363 -3.11 35.16 -23.08
CA ASN A 363 -3.33 34.59 -24.41
C ASN A 363 -2.74 33.17 -24.56
N ALA A 364 -1.52 32.95 -24.06
CA ALA A 364 -0.91 31.65 -24.08
C ALA A 364 -1.74 30.64 -23.21
N LEU A 365 -2.17 31.05 -22.03
CA LEU A 365 -3.00 30.22 -21.17
C LEU A 365 -4.34 29.85 -21.82
N LYS A 366 -5.03 30.81 -22.45
CA LYS A 366 -6.28 30.53 -23.19
C LYS A 366 -6.07 29.50 -24.30
N ALA A 367 -4.98 29.64 -25.09
CA ALA A 367 -4.66 28.68 -26.15
C ALA A 367 -4.44 27.28 -25.61
N VAL A 368 -3.72 27.14 -24.48
CA VAL A 368 -3.42 25.85 -23.83
C VAL A 368 -4.66 25.23 -23.18
N LEU A 369 -5.56 26.04 -22.59
CA LEU A 369 -6.81 25.56 -22.00
C LEU A 369 -7.76 24.94 -23.03
N ASP A 370 -7.61 25.28 -24.31
CA ASP A 370 -8.40 24.68 -25.39
C ASP A 370 -7.88 23.29 -25.86
N SER A 371 -6.73 22.85 -25.39
CA SER A 371 -6.11 21.56 -25.79
C SER A 371 -6.89 20.34 -25.28
N GLU A 372 -6.84 19.25 -26.07
CA GLU A 372 -7.31 17.92 -25.67
C GLU A 372 -6.16 16.99 -25.27
N THR A 373 -4.92 17.31 -25.65
CA THR A 373 -3.75 16.45 -25.37
C THR A 373 -2.96 16.85 -24.12
N ILE A 374 -3.25 18.01 -23.53
CA ILE A 374 -2.60 18.49 -22.30
C ILE A 374 -3.42 18.05 -21.08
N ASP A 375 -2.75 17.56 -20.05
CA ASP A 375 -3.40 17.04 -18.86
C ASP A 375 -3.19 17.94 -17.63
N ALA A 376 -2.10 18.70 -17.59
CA ALA A 376 -1.81 19.70 -16.55
C ALA A 376 -1.00 20.87 -17.11
N ILE A 377 -1.07 22.01 -16.43
CA ILE A 377 -0.42 23.26 -16.85
C ILE A 377 0.44 23.78 -15.69
N LEU A 378 1.72 24.06 -15.96
CA LEU A 378 2.63 24.77 -15.06
C LEU A 378 2.88 26.15 -15.62
N ILE A 379 2.50 27.20 -14.89
CA ILE A 379 2.75 28.59 -15.26
C ILE A 379 3.90 29.10 -14.41
N MET A 380 4.98 29.53 -15.07
CA MET A 380 6.20 29.98 -14.42
C MET A 380 6.45 31.46 -14.70
N HIS A 381 6.88 32.18 -13.67
CA HIS A 381 7.21 33.60 -13.79
C HIS A 381 8.58 33.90 -13.15
N SER A 382 9.45 34.48 -13.95
CA SER A 382 10.71 35.09 -13.50
C SER A 382 10.53 36.60 -13.34
N PRO A 383 11.02 37.22 -12.26
CA PRO A 383 10.90 38.63 -12.02
C PRO A 383 11.43 39.46 -13.21
N SER A 384 10.63 40.42 -13.67
CA SER A 384 10.97 41.33 -14.77
C SER A 384 10.48 42.74 -14.43
N ALA A 385 11.18 43.76 -14.89
CA ALA A 385 10.75 45.15 -14.74
C ALA A 385 9.55 45.49 -15.63
N ILE A 386 9.28 44.68 -16.64
CA ILE A 386 8.21 44.89 -17.63
C ILE A 386 6.92 44.16 -17.21
N ALA A 387 7.06 42.92 -16.68
CA ALA A 387 5.94 42.11 -16.24
C ALA A 387 5.75 42.25 -14.72
N HIS A 388 4.76 43.04 -14.31
CA HIS A 388 4.42 43.21 -12.90
C HIS A 388 3.83 41.91 -12.34
N SER A 389 4.51 41.35 -11.37
CA SER A 389 4.20 40.02 -10.75
C SER A 389 2.72 39.92 -10.29
N GLU A 390 2.23 40.92 -9.55
CA GLU A 390 0.88 40.92 -8.99
C GLU A 390 -0.19 41.07 -10.10
N GLN A 391 0.03 42.00 -11.07
CA GLN A 391 -0.89 42.20 -12.18
C GLN A 391 -0.98 40.92 -13.04
N THR A 392 0.15 40.31 -13.29
CA THR A 392 0.21 39.03 -14.05
C THR A 392 -0.52 37.91 -13.30
N ALA A 393 -0.31 37.76 -11.99
CA ALA A 393 -0.98 36.77 -11.18
C ALA A 393 -2.50 36.97 -11.16
N GLN A 394 -2.97 38.22 -10.97
CA GLN A 394 -4.39 38.52 -10.97
C GLN A 394 -5.04 38.24 -12.35
N ALA A 395 -4.38 38.61 -13.44
CA ALA A 395 -4.90 38.38 -14.80
C ALA A 395 -5.00 36.86 -15.09
N ILE A 396 -4.05 36.06 -14.64
CA ILE A 396 -4.10 34.59 -14.75
C ILE A 396 -5.25 34.01 -13.94
N VAL A 397 -5.42 34.46 -12.68
CA VAL A 397 -6.55 34.02 -11.83
C VAL A 397 -7.88 34.35 -12.48
N ASP A 398 -8.03 35.53 -13.07
CA ASP A 398 -9.26 35.95 -13.75
C ASP A 398 -9.57 35.04 -14.96
N VAL A 399 -8.57 34.67 -15.75
CA VAL A 399 -8.73 33.70 -16.85
C VAL A 399 -9.14 32.33 -16.32
N ILE A 400 -8.46 31.83 -15.31
CA ILE A 400 -8.76 30.49 -14.71
C ILE A 400 -10.21 30.46 -14.22
N LYS A 401 -10.69 31.52 -13.57
CA LYS A 401 -12.07 31.61 -13.09
C LYS A 401 -13.10 31.73 -14.21
N ALA A 402 -12.76 32.42 -15.28
CA ALA A 402 -13.70 32.73 -16.37
C ALA A 402 -13.74 31.64 -17.46
N HIS A 403 -12.68 30.88 -17.67
CA HIS A 403 -12.60 29.93 -18.77
C HIS A 403 -13.35 28.63 -18.48
N PRO A 404 -14.31 28.19 -19.33
CA PRO A 404 -15.21 27.06 -19.03
C PRO A 404 -14.49 25.73 -18.96
N ARG A 405 -13.31 25.58 -19.57
CA ARG A 405 -12.51 24.35 -19.55
C ARG A 405 -11.48 24.31 -18.42
N SER A 406 -11.25 25.41 -17.73
CA SER A 406 -10.29 25.50 -16.63
C SER A 406 -10.47 24.42 -15.56
N PRO A 407 -11.69 24.06 -15.12
CA PRO A 407 -11.90 23.00 -14.12
C PRO A 407 -11.45 21.58 -14.56
N ARG A 408 -11.05 21.43 -15.81
CA ARG A 408 -10.54 20.16 -16.34
C ARG A 408 -9.05 19.94 -16.05
N PHE A 409 -8.32 21.02 -15.71
CA PHE A 409 -6.86 21.03 -15.62
C PHE A 409 -6.40 21.19 -14.17
N ASN A 410 -5.34 20.48 -13.83
CA ASN A 410 -4.52 20.82 -12.68
C ASN A 410 -3.56 21.93 -13.12
N ILE A 411 -3.76 23.12 -12.57
CA ILE A 411 -2.95 24.30 -12.86
C ILE A 411 -2.08 24.58 -11.65
N LEU A 412 -0.77 24.53 -11.84
CA LEU A 412 0.25 24.84 -10.85
C LEU A 412 0.99 26.11 -11.26
N THR A 413 1.47 26.86 -10.30
CA THR A 413 2.23 28.08 -10.57
C THR A 413 3.59 28.06 -9.88
N ASN A 414 4.60 28.57 -10.56
CA ASN A 414 5.91 28.86 -9.97
C ASN A 414 6.20 30.36 -10.12
N TRP A 415 6.20 31.07 -9.02
CA TRP A 415 6.62 32.48 -8.97
C TRP A 415 7.97 32.57 -8.28
N SER A 416 9.02 32.63 -9.10
CA SER A 416 10.41 32.66 -8.66
C SER A 416 10.76 33.99 -7.97
N GLY A 417 11.68 33.95 -7.01
CA GLY A 417 12.06 35.10 -6.19
C GLY A 417 11.27 35.23 -4.90
N GLU A 418 11.57 36.22 -4.07
CA GLU A 418 10.91 36.41 -2.79
C GLU A 418 10.20 37.74 -2.65
N MET A 419 10.90 38.88 -2.78
CA MET A 419 10.34 40.20 -2.53
C MET A 419 9.20 40.54 -3.53
N THR A 420 9.44 40.35 -4.82
CA THR A 420 8.48 40.67 -5.88
C THR A 420 7.44 39.58 -6.13
N ALA A 421 7.75 38.35 -5.72
CA ALA A 421 6.88 37.20 -5.97
C ALA A 421 5.90 36.93 -4.81
N LYS A 422 6.23 37.34 -3.57
CA LYS A 422 5.40 37.07 -2.39
C LYS A 422 3.95 37.58 -2.50
N PRO A 423 3.69 38.83 -2.93
CA PRO A 423 2.30 39.30 -3.09
C PRO A 423 1.53 38.51 -4.19
N ALA A 424 2.18 38.17 -5.29
CA ALA A 424 1.59 37.35 -6.35
C ALA A 424 1.22 35.94 -5.86
N ARG A 425 2.11 35.30 -5.06
CA ARG A 425 1.80 34.00 -4.44
C ARG A 425 0.61 34.09 -3.48
N GLN A 426 0.44 35.19 -2.77
CA GLN A 426 -0.76 35.40 -1.94
C GLN A 426 -2.06 35.44 -2.78
N ILE A 427 -2.03 36.09 -3.96
CA ILE A 427 -3.17 36.13 -4.90
C ILE A 427 -3.53 34.69 -5.33
N PHE A 428 -2.55 33.85 -5.70
CA PHE A 428 -2.81 32.45 -6.08
C PHE A 428 -3.35 31.62 -4.91
N ASN A 429 -2.77 31.74 -3.72
CA ASN A 429 -3.23 31.01 -2.54
C ASN A 429 -4.68 31.36 -2.19
N GLN A 430 -5.04 32.65 -2.22
CA GLN A 430 -6.43 33.12 -2.00
C GLN A 430 -7.40 32.59 -3.08
N ALA A 431 -6.90 32.34 -4.28
CA ALA A 431 -7.68 31.75 -5.37
C ALA A 431 -7.72 30.21 -5.32
N GLY A 432 -7.06 29.56 -4.38
CA GLY A 432 -6.95 28.10 -4.29
C GLY A 432 -6.08 27.47 -5.38
N ILE A 433 -5.13 28.24 -5.95
CA ILE A 433 -4.20 27.76 -7.00
C ILE A 433 -2.85 27.47 -6.35
N PRO A 434 -2.35 26.21 -6.40
CA PRO A 434 -1.06 25.85 -5.82
C PRO A 434 0.09 26.66 -6.42
N THR A 435 0.96 27.19 -5.56
CA THR A 435 2.07 28.05 -5.98
C THR A 435 3.37 27.67 -5.28
N TYR A 436 4.46 27.63 -6.03
CA TYR A 436 5.76 27.17 -5.57
C TYR A 436 6.86 28.19 -5.79
N ARG A 437 7.88 28.14 -4.92
CA ARG A 437 9.00 29.09 -4.97
C ARG A 437 10.04 28.74 -6.02
N THR A 438 10.20 27.47 -6.33
CA THR A 438 11.20 26.98 -7.29
C THR A 438 10.54 26.14 -8.40
N PRO A 439 11.14 26.09 -9.57
CA PRO A 439 10.69 25.24 -10.68
C PRO A 439 10.60 23.76 -10.28
N GLU A 440 11.62 23.27 -9.61
CA GLU A 440 11.72 21.87 -9.16
C GLU A 440 10.59 21.51 -8.20
N SER A 441 10.28 22.38 -7.23
CA SER A 441 9.18 22.17 -6.29
C SER A 441 7.83 22.06 -6.98
N ALA A 442 7.59 22.89 -7.99
CA ALA A 442 6.35 22.85 -8.78
C ALA A 442 6.22 21.54 -9.58
N VAL A 443 7.32 21.10 -10.19
CA VAL A 443 7.36 19.83 -10.93
C VAL A 443 7.22 18.63 -9.98
N VAL A 444 7.88 18.65 -8.83
CA VAL A 444 7.73 17.60 -7.81
C VAL A 444 6.29 17.48 -7.37
N ALA A 445 5.60 18.61 -7.17
CA ALA A 445 4.19 18.64 -6.82
C ALA A 445 3.30 18.04 -7.94
N PHE A 446 3.58 18.37 -9.20
CA PHE A 446 2.90 17.71 -10.33
C PHE A 446 3.17 16.20 -10.34
N MET A 447 4.41 15.78 -10.13
CA MET A 447 4.77 14.35 -10.08
C MET A 447 4.10 13.62 -8.93
N HIS A 448 3.80 14.26 -7.80
CA HIS A 448 2.97 13.69 -6.75
C HIS A 448 1.54 13.39 -7.24
N LEU A 449 0.93 14.27 -8.04
CA LEU A 449 -0.36 13.99 -8.67
C LEU A 449 -0.28 12.78 -9.62
N VAL A 450 0.78 12.72 -10.43
CA VAL A 450 1.02 11.60 -11.36
C VAL A 450 1.20 10.28 -10.60
N GLU A 451 2.03 10.25 -9.56
CA GLU A 451 2.28 9.06 -8.76
C GLU A 451 1.03 8.63 -7.99
N TYR A 452 0.30 9.56 -7.40
CA TYR A 452 -0.97 9.26 -6.75
C TYR A 452 -1.97 8.64 -7.72
N ARG A 453 -2.13 9.22 -8.92
CA ARG A 453 -2.97 8.63 -9.98
C ARG A 453 -2.52 7.23 -10.37
N ARG A 454 -1.21 6.99 -10.54
CA ARG A 454 -0.66 5.66 -10.87
C ARG A 454 -0.97 4.63 -9.78
N ASN A 455 -0.82 5.02 -8.51
CA ASN A 455 -1.09 4.14 -7.38
C ASN A 455 -2.59 3.85 -7.24
N GLN A 456 -3.46 4.85 -7.43
CA GLN A 456 -4.91 4.66 -7.45
C GLN A 456 -5.35 3.78 -8.62
N LYS A 457 -4.77 4.01 -9.82
CA LYS A 457 -5.04 3.15 -10.97
C LYS A 457 -4.60 1.71 -10.71
N GLN A 458 -3.43 1.49 -10.15
CA GLN A 458 -2.96 0.15 -9.77
C GLN A 458 -3.88 -0.53 -8.76
N LEU A 459 -4.46 0.23 -7.82
CA LEU A 459 -5.39 -0.28 -6.81
C LEU A 459 -6.73 -0.74 -7.43
N MET A 460 -7.17 -0.10 -8.53
CA MET A 460 -8.51 -0.24 -9.10
C MET A 460 -8.53 -0.93 -10.48
N GLU A 461 -7.39 -1.12 -11.15
CA GLU A 461 -7.34 -1.69 -12.50
C GLU A 461 -7.67 -3.19 -12.47
N THR A 462 -8.68 -3.58 -13.28
CA THR A 462 -9.05 -4.98 -13.45
C THR A 462 -7.95 -5.72 -14.18
N PRO A 463 -7.39 -6.80 -13.59
CA PRO A 463 -6.36 -7.58 -14.24
C PRO A 463 -6.91 -8.43 -15.38
N THR A 464 -6.04 -8.73 -16.33
CA THR A 464 -6.31 -9.80 -17.30
C THR A 464 -6.04 -11.16 -16.65
N THR A 465 -6.77 -12.20 -17.09
CA THR A 465 -6.56 -13.55 -16.59
C THR A 465 -5.19 -14.06 -17.02
N ALA A 466 -4.41 -14.57 -16.08
CA ALA A 466 -3.16 -15.27 -16.36
C ALA A 466 -3.43 -16.76 -16.60
N GLU A 467 -2.60 -17.41 -17.41
CA GLU A 467 -2.60 -18.88 -17.44
C GLU A 467 -2.14 -19.41 -16.06
N ALA A 468 -3.09 -19.95 -15.32
CA ALA A 468 -2.79 -20.58 -14.03
C ALA A 468 -2.05 -21.91 -14.23
N VAL A 469 -1.06 -22.19 -13.40
CA VAL A 469 -0.48 -23.52 -13.30
C VAL A 469 -1.56 -24.49 -12.81
N HIS A 470 -1.68 -25.66 -13.44
CA HIS A 470 -2.71 -26.63 -13.09
C HIS A 470 -2.56 -27.10 -11.65
N VAL A 471 -3.68 -27.30 -10.96
CA VAL A 471 -3.72 -27.75 -9.55
C VAL A 471 -2.94 -29.05 -9.35
N SER A 472 -2.96 -29.98 -10.32
CA SER A 472 -2.20 -31.22 -10.28
C SER A 472 -0.68 -31.00 -10.23
N GLU A 473 -0.16 -30.00 -10.97
CA GLU A 473 1.26 -29.66 -11.02
C GLU A 473 1.71 -29.02 -9.70
N VAL A 474 0.88 -28.13 -9.17
CA VAL A 474 1.11 -27.52 -7.85
C VAL A 474 1.13 -28.58 -6.74
N ASN A 475 0.20 -29.53 -6.76
CA ASN A 475 0.15 -30.62 -5.77
C ASN A 475 1.37 -31.54 -5.91
N SER A 476 1.84 -31.82 -7.12
CA SER A 476 3.06 -32.58 -7.35
C SER A 476 4.29 -31.86 -6.79
N ALA A 477 4.36 -30.53 -6.94
CA ALA A 477 5.42 -29.73 -6.36
C ALA A 477 5.39 -29.76 -4.83
N LYS A 478 4.21 -29.63 -4.20
CA LYS A 478 4.05 -29.72 -2.73
C LYS A 478 4.50 -31.08 -2.19
N GLN A 479 4.07 -32.16 -2.81
CA GLN A 479 4.49 -33.52 -2.41
C GLN A 479 6.01 -33.66 -2.55
N TRP A 480 6.58 -33.23 -3.66
CA TRP A 480 8.02 -33.29 -3.89
C TRP A 480 8.82 -32.52 -2.82
N ILE A 481 8.33 -31.32 -2.42
CA ILE A 481 8.93 -30.51 -1.35
C ILE A 481 8.88 -31.25 0.00
N GLU A 482 7.73 -31.84 0.36
CA GLU A 482 7.57 -32.58 1.62
C GLU A 482 8.53 -33.77 1.69
N GLU A 483 8.66 -34.54 0.61
CA GLU A 483 9.61 -35.68 0.52
C GLU A 483 11.08 -35.27 0.78
N HIS A 484 11.47 -34.04 0.34
CA HIS A 484 12.82 -33.52 0.52
C HIS A 484 13.07 -32.91 1.91
N LEU A 485 11.98 -32.53 2.62
CA LEU A 485 12.05 -31.96 3.97
C LEU A 485 11.83 -32.98 5.10
N GLU A 486 11.53 -34.26 4.80
CA GLU A 486 11.20 -35.27 5.81
C GLU A 486 12.25 -35.39 6.91
N SER A 487 13.55 -35.24 6.60
CA SER A 487 14.67 -35.45 7.51
C SER A 487 15.34 -34.15 8.00
N ASN A 488 15.06 -33.01 7.41
CA ASN A 488 15.77 -31.75 7.66
C ASN A 488 14.85 -30.54 7.73
N ASN A 489 15.10 -29.63 8.67
CA ASN A 489 14.34 -28.39 8.78
C ASN A 489 14.72 -27.32 7.73
N LEU A 490 15.93 -27.43 7.14
CA LEU A 490 16.47 -26.53 6.13
C LEU A 490 17.24 -27.37 5.10
N VAL A 491 16.93 -27.17 3.82
CA VAL A 491 17.56 -27.88 2.70
C VAL A 491 17.93 -26.88 1.61
N HIS A 492 19.21 -26.87 1.23
CA HIS A 492 19.65 -26.20 0.01
C HIS A 492 19.58 -27.19 -1.16
N LEU A 493 18.80 -26.87 -2.16
CA LEU A 493 18.62 -27.74 -3.31
C LEU A 493 19.79 -27.59 -4.30
N ASP A 494 20.19 -28.71 -4.94
CA ASP A 494 21.10 -28.63 -6.07
C ASP A 494 20.40 -28.17 -7.35
N THR A 495 21.18 -27.74 -8.35
CA THR A 495 20.65 -27.18 -9.61
C THR A 495 19.69 -28.14 -10.34
N HIS A 496 19.88 -29.46 -10.24
CA HIS A 496 19.00 -30.44 -10.85
C HIS A 496 17.66 -30.52 -10.12
N GLN A 497 17.70 -30.53 -8.79
CA GLN A 497 16.50 -30.53 -7.92
C GLN A 497 15.70 -29.23 -8.12
N ILE A 498 16.37 -28.09 -8.17
CA ILE A 498 15.75 -26.79 -8.48
C ILE A 498 15.07 -26.83 -9.84
N GLY A 499 15.76 -27.34 -10.87
CA GLY A 499 15.19 -27.48 -12.20
C GLY A 499 13.93 -28.35 -12.24
N THR A 500 13.89 -29.40 -11.41
CA THR A 500 12.71 -30.29 -11.30
C THR A 500 11.53 -29.53 -10.68
N LEU A 501 11.73 -28.82 -9.57
CA LEU A 501 10.69 -28.04 -8.92
C LEU A 501 10.17 -26.91 -9.81
N LEU A 502 11.07 -26.16 -10.46
CA LEU A 502 10.68 -25.03 -11.32
C LEU A 502 9.87 -25.49 -12.55
N ARG A 503 10.14 -26.69 -13.10
CA ARG A 503 9.34 -27.25 -14.20
C ARG A 503 7.90 -27.56 -13.78
N CYS A 504 7.64 -27.90 -12.52
CA CYS A 504 6.25 -28.03 -12.02
C CYS A 504 5.44 -26.74 -12.10
N PHE A 505 6.12 -25.59 -12.21
CA PHE A 505 5.50 -24.27 -12.40
C PHE A 505 5.67 -23.76 -13.84
N ASN A 506 5.92 -24.64 -14.80
CA ASN A 506 6.03 -24.36 -16.23
C ASN A 506 7.14 -23.36 -16.57
N PHE A 507 8.26 -23.36 -15.80
CA PHE A 507 9.43 -22.58 -16.15
C PHE A 507 10.32 -23.33 -17.13
N ASN A 508 10.82 -22.60 -18.13
CA ASN A 508 11.81 -23.12 -19.04
C ASN A 508 13.21 -23.03 -18.39
N VAL A 509 13.69 -24.16 -17.86
CA VAL A 509 14.99 -24.27 -17.22
C VAL A 509 15.94 -24.97 -18.17
N LEU A 510 17.11 -24.36 -18.43
CA LEU A 510 18.11 -24.95 -19.32
C LEU A 510 18.55 -26.32 -18.79
N PRO A 511 18.51 -27.38 -19.63
CA PRO A 511 18.87 -28.71 -19.21
C PRO A 511 20.32 -28.78 -18.67
N THR A 512 20.48 -29.47 -17.56
CA THR A 512 21.77 -29.61 -16.87
C THR A 512 21.99 -31.09 -16.57
N TRP A 513 23.17 -31.57 -16.87
CA TRP A 513 23.56 -32.97 -16.66
C TRP A 513 24.61 -33.07 -15.55
N ILE A 514 24.54 -34.13 -14.76
CA ILE A 514 25.44 -34.41 -13.66
C ILE A 514 26.58 -35.27 -14.19
N ALA A 515 27.84 -34.89 -13.88
CA ALA A 515 29.01 -35.65 -14.12
C ALA A 515 29.76 -35.93 -12.78
N SER A 516 30.17 -37.15 -12.55
CA SER A 516 30.94 -37.53 -11.36
C SER A 516 32.40 -37.04 -11.43
N ASP A 517 32.95 -36.98 -12.61
CA ASP A 517 34.34 -36.61 -12.86
C ASP A 517 34.53 -35.90 -14.23
N ALA A 518 35.77 -35.56 -14.52
CA ALA A 518 36.14 -34.86 -15.77
C ALA A 518 35.89 -35.70 -17.05
N SER A 519 36.04 -37.04 -16.94
CA SER A 519 35.81 -37.94 -18.08
C SER A 519 34.34 -38.02 -18.46
N GLU A 520 33.46 -38.13 -17.47
CA GLU A 520 32.00 -38.14 -17.67
C GLU A 520 31.52 -36.75 -18.17
N ALA A 521 32.13 -35.65 -17.67
CA ALA A 521 31.81 -34.31 -18.15
C ALA A 521 32.12 -34.15 -19.65
N VAL A 522 33.22 -34.72 -20.12
CA VAL A 522 33.58 -34.75 -21.56
C VAL A 522 32.53 -35.55 -22.35
N HIS A 523 32.21 -36.77 -21.90
CA HIS A 523 31.22 -37.61 -22.58
C HIS A 523 29.87 -36.96 -22.72
N ILE A 524 29.41 -36.31 -21.66
CA ILE A 524 28.16 -35.53 -21.68
C ILE A 524 28.26 -34.37 -22.68
N ALA A 525 29.37 -33.58 -22.65
CA ALA A 525 29.59 -32.47 -23.54
C ALA A 525 29.59 -32.89 -25.02
N GLU A 526 30.18 -34.07 -25.35
CA GLU A 526 30.15 -34.66 -26.70
C GLU A 526 28.72 -35.04 -27.12
N THR A 527 27.92 -35.50 -26.18
CA THR A 527 26.53 -35.92 -26.43
C THR A 527 25.62 -34.72 -26.69
N ILE A 528 25.71 -33.65 -25.86
CA ILE A 528 24.84 -32.46 -25.97
C ILE A 528 25.31 -31.45 -27.04
N GLY A 529 26.60 -31.53 -27.45
CA GLY A 529 27.21 -30.64 -28.41
C GLY A 529 27.82 -29.37 -27.81
N TYR A 530 28.88 -28.87 -28.48
CA TYR A 530 29.59 -27.68 -28.04
C TYR A 530 28.97 -26.38 -28.61
N PRO A 531 29.17 -25.23 -27.98
CA PRO A 531 29.91 -25.01 -26.72
C PRO A 531 29.11 -25.37 -25.48
N VAL A 532 29.83 -25.71 -24.38
CA VAL A 532 29.22 -26.05 -23.08
C VAL A 532 29.79 -25.19 -21.94
N ALA A 533 29.06 -25.17 -20.83
CA ALA A 533 29.51 -24.69 -19.53
C ALA A 533 29.72 -25.87 -18.58
N VAL A 534 30.76 -25.80 -17.76
CA VAL A 534 30.99 -26.75 -16.66
C VAL A 534 30.98 -26.00 -15.35
N LYS A 535 30.22 -26.52 -14.38
CA LYS A 535 30.02 -25.90 -13.08
C LYS A 535 30.31 -26.91 -11.96
N LEU A 536 30.80 -26.42 -10.82
CA LEU A 536 30.94 -27.20 -9.61
C LEU A 536 29.59 -27.64 -9.05
N ARG A 537 29.50 -28.90 -8.55
CA ARG A 537 28.40 -29.41 -7.77
C ARG A 537 28.87 -29.73 -6.35
N SER A 538 28.48 -28.87 -5.39
CA SER A 538 28.79 -29.05 -3.98
C SER A 538 27.67 -28.44 -3.13
N PRO A 539 27.17 -29.11 -2.09
CA PRO A 539 26.20 -28.55 -1.16
C PRO A 539 26.81 -27.52 -0.20
N ASP A 540 28.14 -27.56 -0.01
CA ASP A 540 28.85 -26.71 0.95
C ASP A 540 29.33 -25.38 0.35
N ILE A 541 29.24 -25.20 -0.99
CA ILE A 541 29.71 -24.03 -1.71
C ILE A 541 28.52 -23.38 -2.42
N ALA A 542 27.90 -22.42 -1.76
CA ALA A 542 26.74 -21.69 -2.28
C ALA A 542 27.08 -20.79 -3.48
N HIS A 543 28.22 -20.08 -3.40
CA HIS A 543 28.67 -19.18 -4.48
C HIS A 543 29.80 -19.80 -5.27
N LYS A 544 29.46 -20.46 -6.36
CA LYS A 544 30.42 -21.15 -7.26
C LYS A 544 31.48 -20.21 -7.84
N SER A 545 31.17 -18.91 -7.97
CA SER A 545 32.10 -17.85 -8.41
C SER A 545 33.31 -17.67 -7.48
N ASP A 546 33.14 -17.88 -6.17
CA ASP A 546 34.17 -17.65 -5.15
C ASP A 546 35.37 -18.62 -5.30
N VAL A 547 35.11 -19.78 -5.88
CA VAL A 547 36.13 -20.82 -6.18
C VAL A 547 36.45 -20.91 -7.66
N GLN A 548 35.97 -19.93 -8.45
CA GLN A 548 36.00 -20.03 -9.91
C GLN A 548 35.43 -21.39 -10.39
N GLY A 549 34.37 -21.85 -9.72
CA GLY A 549 33.72 -23.14 -9.96
C GLY A 549 32.82 -23.16 -11.20
N VAL A 550 32.88 -22.15 -12.07
CA VAL A 550 32.14 -22.05 -13.33
C VAL A 550 33.09 -21.71 -14.47
N MET A 551 33.11 -22.53 -15.51
CA MET A 551 33.86 -22.29 -16.75
C MET A 551 32.88 -22.33 -17.93
N LEU A 552 32.87 -21.24 -18.70
CA LEU A 552 31.91 -21.01 -19.80
C LEU A 552 32.59 -21.15 -21.18
N ASN A 553 31.75 -21.38 -22.20
CA ASN A 553 32.14 -21.34 -23.61
C ASN A 553 33.24 -22.34 -23.97
N LEU A 554 33.18 -23.55 -23.38
CA LEU A 554 34.10 -24.64 -23.69
C LEU A 554 33.69 -25.30 -25.00
N ARG A 555 34.61 -25.34 -25.96
CA ARG A 555 34.30 -25.59 -27.38
C ARG A 555 34.73 -26.97 -27.88
N ASN A 556 35.45 -27.73 -27.07
CA ASN A 556 35.93 -29.07 -27.40
C ASN A 556 36.22 -29.90 -26.15
N SER A 557 36.43 -31.19 -26.32
CA SER A 557 36.68 -32.16 -25.25
C SER A 557 37.91 -31.82 -24.41
N THR A 558 38.98 -31.27 -25.01
CA THR A 558 40.18 -30.91 -24.26
C THR A 558 39.94 -29.73 -23.33
N GLU A 559 39.21 -28.71 -23.79
CA GLU A 559 38.85 -27.58 -22.96
C GLU A 559 37.93 -28.02 -21.80
N VAL A 560 36.95 -28.90 -22.06
CA VAL A 560 36.08 -29.45 -21.03
C VAL A 560 36.87 -30.28 -20.00
N ALA A 561 37.73 -31.16 -20.43
CA ALA A 561 38.56 -31.98 -19.51
C ALA A 561 39.43 -31.08 -18.61
N SER A 562 40.12 -30.11 -19.22
CA SER A 562 40.99 -29.18 -18.49
C SER A 562 40.20 -28.31 -17.49
N ALA A 563 39.05 -27.78 -17.91
CA ALA A 563 38.20 -26.98 -17.08
C ALA A 563 37.62 -27.77 -15.90
N ALA A 564 37.10 -28.98 -16.17
CA ALA A 564 36.55 -29.88 -15.17
C ALA A 564 37.59 -30.23 -14.11
N GLN A 565 38.78 -30.64 -14.49
CA GLN A 565 39.87 -30.97 -13.58
C GLN A 565 40.32 -29.72 -12.78
N ALA A 566 40.45 -28.59 -13.41
CA ALA A 566 40.84 -27.35 -12.75
C ALA A 566 39.82 -26.87 -11.72
N ILE A 567 38.52 -27.05 -11.96
CA ILE A 567 37.45 -26.76 -10.98
C ILE A 567 37.58 -27.67 -9.76
N LEU A 568 37.73 -28.97 -9.97
CA LEU A 568 37.86 -29.95 -8.91
C LEU A 568 39.13 -29.71 -8.05
N ASP A 569 40.29 -29.49 -8.69
CA ASP A 569 41.57 -29.28 -8.01
C ASP A 569 41.54 -27.97 -7.17
N ARG A 570 41.07 -26.88 -7.74
CA ARG A 570 40.94 -25.59 -7.02
C ARG A 570 40.02 -25.69 -5.83
N THR A 571 38.87 -26.33 -6.03
CA THR A 571 37.91 -26.51 -4.94
C THR A 571 38.50 -27.31 -3.81
N GLN A 572 39.20 -28.41 -4.11
CA GLN A 572 39.86 -29.23 -3.10
C GLN A 572 40.96 -28.50 -2.34
N ILE A 573 41.67 -27.56 -3.02
CA ILE A 573 42.71 -26.73 -2.40
C ILE A 573 42.07 -25.63 -1.52
N SER A 574 41.06 -24.97 -2.02
CA SER A 574 40.43 -23.81 -1.32
C SER A 574 39.52 -24.21 -0.18
N TYR A 575 38.84 -25.35 -0.30
CA TYR A 575 37.89 -25.89 0.66
C TYR A 575 38.10 -27.40 0.87
N PRO A 576 39.19 -27.82 1.56
CA PRO A 576 39.52 -29.25 1.72
C PRO A 576 38.47 -30.10 2.41
N SER A 577 37.58 -29.48 3.19
CA SER A 577 36.51 -30.16 3.93
C SER A 577 35.15 -30.12 3.22
N ALA A 578 35.05 -29.46 2.04
CA ALA A 578 33.78 -29.38 1.32
C ALA A 578 33.46 -30.76 0.65
N ASN A 579 32.17 -31.12 0.73
CA ASN A 579 31.64 -32.28 0.02
C ASN A 579 31.48 -31.93 -1.47
N ILE A 580 32.30 -32.50 -2.33
CA ILE A 580 32.22 -32.32 -3.77
C ILE A 580 31.42 -33.51 -4.33
N HIS A 581 30.26 -33.20 -4.92
CA HIS A 581 29.36 -34.20 -5.52
C HIS A 581 29.57 -34.32 -7.05
N GLY A 582 30.65 -33.75 -7.59
CA GLY A 582 31.01 -33.79 -8.99
C GLY A 582 30.83 -32.45 -9.71
N LEU A 583 30.41 -32.51 -10.94
CA LEU A 583 30.28 -31.38 -11.86
C LEU A 583 28.89 -31.36 -12.50
N LEU A 584 28.49 -30.21 -12.98
CA LEU A 584 27.31 -29.97 -13.80
C LEU A 584 27.76 -29.54 -15.20
N VAL A 585 27.25 -30.18 -16.24
CA VAL A 585 27.50 -29.84 -17.63
C VAL A 585 26.23 -29.27 -18.26
N GLN A 586 26.33 -28.17 -18.93
CA GLN A 586 25.18 -27.44 -19.50
C GLN A 586 25.54 -26.88 -20.88
N GLY A 587 24.63 -27.02 -21.86
CA GLY A 587 24.83 -26.37 -23.16
C GLY A 587 24.85 -24.85 -23.02
N MET A 588 25.67 -24.17 -23.81
CA MET A 588 25.63 -22.71 -23.81
C MET A 588 24.33 -22.21 -24.42
N ALA A 589 23.61 -21.37 -23.68
CA ALA A 589 22.49 -20.63 -24.26
C ALA A 589 22.97 -19.68 -25.36
N LYS A 590 22.25 -19.62 -26.47
CA LYS A 590 22.55 -18.70 -27.57
C LYS A 590 22.16 -17.28 -27.19
N LEU A 591 23.11 -16.50 -26.73
CA LEU A 591 22.97 -15.10 -26.27
C LEU A 591 22.84 -14.07 -27.40
N ALA A 592 22.56 -14.44 -28.65
CA ALA A 592 22.48 -13.47 -29.75
C ALA A 592 21.34 -12.45 -29.45
N GLY A 593 21.68 -11.39 -28.67
CA GLY A 593 20.80 -10.26 -28.40
C GLY A 593 19.86 -10.38 -27.18
N GLY A 594 20.07 -11.38 -26.31
CA GLY A 594 19.28 -11.50 -25.07
C GLY A 594 19.80 -10.62 -23.92
N GLU A 595 18.94 -10.28 -22.99
CA GLU A 595 19.25 -9.53 -21.77
C GLU A 595 19.18 -10.47 -20.56
N GLU A 596 20.05 -10.23 -19.58
CA GLU A 596 20.03 -10.99 -18.33
C GLU A 596 19.25 -10.26 -17.24
N LEU A 597 18.25 -10.91 -16.70
CA LEU A 597 17.51 -10.44 -15.53
C LEU A 597 17.83 -11.30 -14.31
N ARG A 598 17.65 -10.71 -13.13
CA ARG A 598 17.69 -11.40 -11.85
C ARG A 598 16.34 -11.25 -11.15
N ILE A 599 15.83 -12.37 -10.66
CA ILE A 599 14.59 -12.43 -9.89
C ILE A 599 14.90 -13.14 -8.58
N LYS A 600 14.66 -12.46 -7.48
CA LYS A 600 14.89 -13.01 -6.15
C LYS A 600 13.63 -13.01 -5.32
N VAL A 601 13.36 -14.10 -4.61
CA VAL A 601 12.37 -14.18 -3.55
C VAL A 601 13.10 -14.20 -2.22
N LYS A 602 12.74 -13.28 -1.35
CA LYS A 602 13.33 -13.13 -0.02
C LYS A 602 12.22 -13.06 1.02
N HIS A 603 12.46 -13.65 2.20
CA HIS A 603 11.55 -13.52 3.32
C HIS A 603 11.91 -12.29 4.17
N ASP A 604 11.01 -11.31 4.24
CA ASP A 604 11.09 -10.16 5.14
C ASP A 604 10.35 -10.45 6.45
N THR A 605 10.91 -10.01 7.57
CA THR A 605 10.35 -10.29 8.91
C THR A 605 9.00 -9.64 9.15
N THR A 606 8.73 -8.51 8.51
CA THR A 606 7.50 -7.72 8.66
C THR A 606 6.49 -8.03 7.57
N PHE A 607 6.92 -8.04 6.30
CA PHE A 607 6.02 -8.18 5.15
C PHE A 607 5.95 -9.61 4.57
N GLY A 608 6.68 -10.55 5.17
CA GLY A 608 6.74 -11.91 4.65
C GLY A 608 7.52 -12.02 3.34
N PRO A 609 7.13 -12.90 2.41
CA PRO A 609 7.86 -13.07 1.15
C PRO A 609 7.74 -11.83 0.25
N VAL A 610 8.85 -11.48 -0.38
CA VAL A 610 8.99 -10.33 -1.30
C VAL A 610 9.64 -10.79 -2.58
N ILE A 611 9.13 -10.36 -3.71
CA ILE A 611 9.69 -10.61 -5.04
C ILE A 611 10.49 -9.39 -5.46
N LEU A 612 11.76 -9.58 -5.78
CA LEU A 612 12.70 -8.57 -6.25
C LEU A 612 13.01 -8.82 -7.72
N LEU A 613 12.99 -7.76 -8.53
CA LEU A 613 13.28 -7.80 -9.96
C LEU A 613 14.30 -6.74 -10.32
N GLY A 614 15.36 -7.14 -11.02
CA GLY A 614 16.39 -6.23 -11.51
C GLY A 614 17.16 -6.80 -12.67
N GLN A 615 18.15 -6.04 -13.17
CA GLN A 615 19.07 -6.49 -14.18
C GLN A 615 20.02 -7.55 -13.62
N GLY A 616 20.37 -8.54 -14.43
CA GLY A 616 21.41 -9.51 -14.08
C GLY A 616 22.80 -8.85 -13.98
N GLY A 617 23.73 -9.55 -13.37
CA GLY A 617 25.10 -9.09 -13.17
C GLY A 617 25.72 -9.69 -11.93
N SER A 618 27.06 -9.71 -11.87
CA SER A 618 27.82 -10.28 -10.75
C SER A 618 27.75 -9.44 -9.47
N GLU A 619 27.69 -8.11 -9.63
CA GLU A 619 27.54 -7.17 -8.52
C GLU A 619 26.08 -6.68 -8.47
N TRP A 620 25.35 -7.11 -7.43
CA TRP A 620 23.94 -6.76 -7.27
C TRP A 620 23.64 -6.39 -5.82
N ASN A 621 23.11 -5.19 -5.65
CA ASN A 621 22.67 -4.67 -4.36
C ASN A 621 21.15 -4.55 -4.35
N GLU A 622 20.48 -5.37 -3.56
CA GLU A 622 19.02 -5.42 -3.45
C GLU A 622 18.37 -4.03 -3.25
N SER A 623 18.98 -3.18 -2.44
CA SER A 623 18.46 -1.84 -2.14
C SER A 623 18.56 -0.86 -3.31
N ILE A 624 19.53 -1.07 -4.21
CA ILE A 624 19.85 -0.14 -5.30
C ILE A 624 19.38 -0.67 -6.64
N ASP A 625 19.57 -1.97 -6.89
CA ASP A 625 19.43 -2.55 -8.22
C ASP A 625 18.11 -3.28 -8.45
N ALA A 626 17.27 -3.42 -7.40
CA ALA A 626 16.00 -4.09 -7.49
C ALA A 626 14.79 -3.17 -7.36
N ALA A 627 13.70 -3.59 -8.00
CA ALA A 627 12.34 -3.18 -7.68
C ALA A 627 11.64 -4.30 -6.92
N ALA A 628 10.84 -3.97 -5.90
CA ALA A 628 10.19 -4.94 -5.04
C ALA A 628 8.68 -5.04 -5.31
N ALA A 629 8.10 -6.22 -5.11
CA ALA A 629 6.66 -6.42 -5.08
C ALA A 629 6.26 -7.44 -4.00
N LEU A 630 5.08 -7.25 -3.43
CA LEU A 630 4.50 -8.15 -2.43
C LEU A 630 3.52 -9.14 -3.10
N PRO A 631 3.70 -10.47 -2.92
CA PRO A 631 2.74 -11.44 -3.41
C PRO A 631 1.41 -11.38 -2.60
N PRO A 632 0.28 -11.82 -3.18
CA PRO A 632 0.14 -12.38 -4.52
C PRO A 632 0.17 -11.31 -5.62
N LEU A 633 0.75 -11.67 -6.77
CA LEU A 633 0.73 -10.85 -7.98
C LEU A 633 -0.32 -11.35 -8.96
N ASN A 634 -0.94 -10.43 -9.67
CA ASN A 634 -1.70 -10.67 -10.90
C ASN A 634 -0.99 -10.00 -12.08
N MET A 635 -1.52 -10.13 -13.29
CA MET A 635 -0.91 -9.58 -14.52
C MET A 635 -0.68 -8.06 -14.44
N THR A 636 -1.65 -7.32 -13.91
CA THR A 636 -1.54 -5.87 -13.74
C THR A 636 -0.40 -5.49 -12.81
N LEU A 637 -0.29 -6.13 -11.66
CA LEU A 637 0.73 -5.85 -10.65
C LEU A 637 2.14 -6.24 -11.11
N ALA A 638 2.26 -7.37 -11.81
CA ALA A 638 3.52 -7.79 -12.41
C ALA A 638 3.99 -6.78 -13.48
N ARG A 639 3.06 -6.33 -14.34
CA ARG A 639 3.34 -5.28 -15.32
C ARG A 639 3.80 -3.97 -14.66
N TYR A 640 3.15 -3.53 -13.58
CA TYR A 640 3.57 -2.33 -12.84
C TYR A 640 4.96 -2.49 -12.22
N LEU A 641 5.31 -3.67 -11.70
CA LEU A 641 6.65 -3.97 -11.21
C LEU A 641 7.70 -3.80 -12.32
N ILE A 642 7.47 -4.39 -13.49
CA ILE A 642 8.37 -4.31 -14.65
C ILE A 642 8.53 -2.87 -15.11
N VAL A 643 7.42 -2.16 -15.35
CA VAL A 643 7.43 -0.76 -15.81
C VAL A 643 8.15 0.14 -14.80
N ARG A 644 7.98 -0.10 -13.51
CA ARG A 644 8.70 0.63 -12.46
C ARG A 644 10.19 0.31 -12.48
N ALA A 645 10.59 -0.96 -12.63
CA ALA A 645 11.99 -1.35 -12.73
C ALA A 645 12.67 -0.68 -13.91
N ILE A 646 12.00 -0.59 -15.06
CA ILE A 646 12.50 0.11 -16.26
C ILE A 646 12.63 1.62 -16.01
N ARG A 647 11.57 2.27 -15.51
CA ARG A 647 11.55 3.73 -15.24
C ARG A 647 12.59 4.17 -14.22
N SER A 648 12.86 3.36 -13.21
CA SER A 648 13.88 3.63 -12.20
C SER A 648 15.28 3.18 -12.58
N GLY A 649 15.49 2.75 -13.82
CA GLY A 649 16.79 2.33 -14.35
C GLY A 649 17.33 1.02 -13.78
N LYS A 650 16.47 0.22 -13.09
CA LYS A 650 16.82 -1.11 -12.57
C LYS A 650 16.89 -2.17 -13.66
N ILE A 651 16.22 -1.92 -14.79
CA ILE A 651 16.30 -2.68 -16.03
C ILE A 651 16.56 -1.68 -17.16
N ARG A 652 17.62 -1.90 -17.93
CA ARG A 652 18.08 -1.02 -19.01
C ARG A 652 17.76 -1.65 -20.36
N LEU A 653 16.72 -1.15 -21.03
CA LEU A 653 16.27 -1.67 -22.32
C LEU A 653 17.05 -1.14 -23.55
N GLN A 654 18.00 -0.24 -23.37
CA GLN A 654 18.57 0.60 -24.46
C GLN A 654 19.44 -0.13 -25.52
N LYS A 655 19.71 -1.42 -25.35
CA LYS A 655 20.63 -2.17 -26.23
C LYS A 655 20.03 -3.44 -26.83
N LEU A 656 18.72 -3.68 -26.66
CA LEU A 656 18.10 -4.91 -27.13
C LEU A 656 17.75 -4.83 -28.62
N PRO A 657 18.20 -5.80 -29.43
CA PRO A 657 17.76 -5.93 -30.82
C PRO A 657 16.29 -6.36 -30.94
N VAL A 658 15.73 -6.98 -29.91
CA VAL A 658 14.33 -7.39 -29.81
C VAL A 658 13.75 -6.83 -28.53
N PRO A 659 12.60 -6.13 -28.55
CA PRO A 659 11.92 -5.65 -27.36
C PRO A 659 11.57 -6.80 -26.42
N ILE A 660 11.68 -6.60 -25.11
CA ILE A 660 11.18 -7.57 -24.11
C ILE A 660 9.65 -7.62 -24.19
N ASP A 661 9.12 -8.83 -24.25
CA ASP A 661 7.70 -9.10 -24.08
C ASP A 661 7.30 -8.87 -22.61
N ILE A 662 6.72 -7.70 -22.35
CA ILE A 662 6.28 -7.31 -21.00
C ILE A 662 5.16 -8.23 -20.50
N GLU A 663 4.31 -8.71 -21.39
CA GLU A 663 3.19 -9.59 -21.04
C GLU A 663 3.71 -10.98 -20.62
N GLY A 664 4.57 -11.57 -21.41
CA GLY A 664 5.23 -12.84 -21.06
C GLY A 664 6.09 -12.75 -19.80
N LEU A 665 6.81 -11.64 -19.58
CA LEU A 665 7.54 -11.42 -18.33
C LEU A 665 6.58 -11.23 -17.13
N SER A 666 5.42 -10.64 -17.35
CA SER A 666 4.39 -10.52 -16.30
C SER A 666 3.85 -11.90 -15.89
N GLU A 667 3.57 -12.78 -16.87
CA GLU A 667 3.18 -14.17 -16.60
C GLU A 667 4.26 -14.93 -15.83
N PHE A 668 5.53 -14.76 -16.22
CA PHE A 668 6.66 -15.36 -15.51
C PHE A 668 6.67 -14.95 -14.03
N LEU A 669 6.47 -13.67 -13.72
CA LEU A 669 6.42 -13.14 -12.35
C LEU A 669 5.17 -13.62 -11.59
N VAL A 670 4.03 -13.75 -12.27
CA VAL A 670 2.80 -14.31 -11.67
C VAL A 670 3.01 -15.78 -11.27
N ARG A 671 3.68 -16.60 -12.09
CA ARG A 671 4.04 -17.99 -11.75
C ARG A 671 5.00 -18.07 -10.56
N ILE A 672 6.01 -17.18 -10.47
CA ILE A 672 6.86 -17.04 -9.27
C ILE A 672 6.01 -16.73 -8.05
N SER A 673 5.10 -15.77 -8.18
CA SER A 673 4.19 -15.39 -7.09
C SER A 673 3.30 -16.55 -6.66
N GLN A 674 2.76 -17.30 -7.60
CA GLN A 674 1.94 -18.50 -7.33
C GLN A 674 2.76 -19.56 -6.57
N MET A 675 3.97 -19.87 -7.03
CA MET A 675 4.87 -20.80 -6.32
C MET A 675 5.12 -20.35 -4.89
N VAL A 676 5.41 -19.07 -4.68
CA VAL A 676 5.65 -18.52 -3.34
C VAL A 676 4.41 -18.60 -2.46
N VAL A 677 3.22 -18.33 -2.99
CA VAL A 677 1.95 -18.40 -2.23
C VAL A 677 1.60 -19.85 -1.86
N GLU A 678 1.72 -20.77 -2.82
CA GLU A 678 1.30 -22.15 -2.67
C GLU A 678 2.30 -23.04 -1.90
N CYS A 679 3.59 -22.71 -1.97
CA CYS A 679 4.67 -23.47 -1.32
C CYS A 679 5.34 -22.64 -0.22
N PRO A 680 4.78 -22.60 1.00
CA PRO A 680 5.31 -21.81 2.12
C PRO A 680 6.70 -22.22 2.55
N GLN A 681 7.14 -23.43 2.20
CA GLN A 681 8.45 -23.98 2.46
C GLN A 681 9.55 -23.34 1.60
N VAL A 682 9.22 -22.69 0.49
CA VAL A 682 10.16 -21.90 -0.31
C VAL A 682 10.58 -20.67 0.51
N HIS A 683 11.75 -20.75 1.12
CA HIS A 683 12.26 -19.72 2.02
C HIS A 683 13.01 -18.63 1.28
N GLU A 684 13.90 -19.01 0.38
CA GLU A 684 14.66 -18.12 -0.47
C GLU A 684 14.82 -18.74 -1.87
N LEU A 685 14.64 -17.93 -2.89
CA LEU A 685 14.85 -18.29 -4.30
C LEU A 685 15.58 -17.16 -4.96
N ASP A 686 16.70 -17.45 -5.63
CA ASP A 686 17.47 -16.48 -6.41
C ASP A 686 17.70 -17.06 -7.81
N ILE A 687 16.95 -16.54 -8.78
CA ILE A 687 17.07 -16.96 -10.19
C ILE A 687 18.01 -15.97 -10.89
N HIS A 688 19.20 -16.41 -11.18
CA HIS A 688 20.22 -15.59 -11.83
C HIS A 688 21.24 -16.45 -12.60
N PRO A 689 21.34 -16.19 -13.93
CA PRO A 689 20.52 -15.27 -14.72
C PRO A 689 19.26 -15.91 -15.31
N VAL A 690 18.24 -15.08 -15.53
CA VAL A 690 17.14 -15.35 -16.48
C VAL A 690 17.50 -14.68 -17.79
N LEU A 691 17.70 -15.47 -18.83
CA LEU A 691 17.95 -14.97 -20.17
C LEU A 691 16.63 -14.62 -20.86
N VAL A 692 16.50 -13.38 -21.28
CA VAL A 692 15.30 -12.85 -21.95
C VAL A 692 15.62 -12.48 -23.39
N ASN A 693 14.91 -13.10 -24.33
CA ASN A 693 15.02 -12.80 -25.75
C ASN A 693 13.59 -12.74 -26.36
N GLY A 694 13.05 -11.53 -26.49
CA GLY A 694 11.66 -11.32 -26.88
C GLY A 694 10.69 -11.97 -25.88
N SER A 695 9.92 -12.97 -26.35
CA SER A 695 8.96 -13.75 -25.54
C SER A 695 9.56 -15.02 -24.90
N GLN A 696 10.84 -15.29 -25.12
CA GLN A 696 11.53 -16.45 -24.55
C GLN A 696 12.23 -16.08 -23.24
N PHE A 697 11.86 -16.77 -22.17
CA PHE A 697 12.46 -16.62 -20.84
C PHE A 697 13.09 -17.96 -20.45
N THR A 698 14.43 -18.01 -20.32
CA THR A 698 15.15 -19.23 -19.99
C THR A 698 15.96 -19.05 -18.72
N ILE A 699 15.71 -19.89 -17.72
CA ILE A 699 16.49 -19.91 -16.49
C ILE A 699 17.78 -20.66 -16.75
N LEU A 700 18.92 -20.00 -16.54
CA LEU A 700 20.24 -20.59 -16.72
C LEU A 700 20.81 -21.14 -15.43
N ASP A 701 20.54 -20.50 -14.30
CA ASP A 701 20.92 -20.96 -12.96
C ASP A 701 19.95 -20.41 -11.92
N ALA A 702 19.85 -21.10 -10.78
CA ALA A 702 19.09 -20.65 -9.63
C ALA A 702 19.62 -21.29 -8.36
N ASP A 703 19.49 -20.57 -7.25
CA ASP A 703 19.69 -21.06 -5.88
C ASP A 703 18.34 -21.06 -5.17
N LEU A 704 18.03 -22.18 -4.47
CA LEU A 704 16.77 -22.34 -3.75
C LEU A 704 16.97 -23.04 -2.41
N THR A 705 16.43 -22.41 -1.38
CA THR A 705 16.43 -22.93 -0.02
C THR A 705 15.02 -23.26 0.41
N LEU A 706 14.79 -24.50 0.80
CA LEU A 706 13.56 -24.95 1.45
C LEU A 706 13.72 -24.93 2.96
N LYS A 707 12.69 -24.48 3.65
CA LYS A 707 12.60 -24.49 5.13
C LYS A 707 11.24 -25.00 5.55
N ARG A 708 11.22 -25.91 6.54
CA ARG A 708 9.95 -26.38 7.11
C ARG A 708 9.16 -25.19 7.63
N PHE A 709 7.91 -25.12 7.24
CA PHE A 709 6.99 -24.08 7.66
C PHE A 709 5.94 -24.70 8.60
N GLU A 710 5.81 -24.13 9.79
CA GLU A 710 4.82 -24.53 10.80
C GLU A 710 3.82 -23.38 10.96
N GLY A 711 2.52 -23.69 10.81
CA GLY A 711 1.46 -22.72 10.95
C GLY A 711 0.61 -22.55 9.70
N ASP A 712 -0.27 -21.54 9.71
CA ASP A 712 -1.09 -21.22 8.56
C ASP A 712 -0.26 -20.53 7.46
N ALA A 713 -0.18 -21.18 6.31
CA ALA A 713 0.58 -20.71 5.16
C ALA A 713 0.15 -19.31 4.67
N GLN A 714 -1.11 -18.98 4.83
CA GLN A 714 -1.65 -17.71 4.42
C GLN A 714 -1.28 -16.58 5.39
N SER A 715 -1.07 -16.88 6.68
CA SER A 715 -0.77 -15.88 7.72
C SER A 715 0.57 -15.18 7.52
N ARG A 716 1.53 -15.79 6.80
CA ARG A 716 2.85 -15.20 6.48
C ARG A 716 2.81 -14.12 5.41
N LEU A 717 1.69 -14.00 4.67
CA LEU A 717 1.56 -13.05 3.57
C LEU A 717 1.00 -11.71 4.07
N ALA A 718 1.58 -10.61 3.64
CA ALA A 718 1.06 -9.27 3.95
C ALA A 718 -0.29 -8.97 3.27
N ILE A 719 -0.67 -9.76 2.28
CA ILE A 719 -1.96 -9.65 1.57
C ILE A 719 -2.55 -11.05 1.46
N ARG A 720 -3.80 -11.21 1.88
CA ARG A 720 -4.48 -12.50 1.78
C ARG A 720 -4.66 -12.91 0.32
N PRO A 721 -4.22 -14.14 -0.07
CA PRO A 721 -4.43 -14.65 -1.41
C PRO A 721 -5.90 -15.00 -1.64
N TYR A 722 -6.25 -15.24 -2.90
CA TYR A 722 -7.57 -15.76 -3.28
C TYR A 722 -7.81 -17.14 -2.63
N PRO A 723 -8.92 -17.29 -1.89
CA PRO A 723 -9.21 -18.53 -1.17
C PRO A 723 -9.87 -19.58 -2.09
N SER A 724 -9.11 -20.14 -3.00
CA SER A 724 -9.60 -21.09 -4.02
C SER A 724 -10.20 -22.38 -3.43
N GLU A 725 -9.77 -22.78 -2.23
CA GLU A 725 -10.28 -23.92 -1.49
C GLU A 725 -11.75 -23.81 -1.08
N MET A 726 -12.31 -22.61 -1.14
CA MET A 726 -13.73 -22.37 -0.84
C MET A 726 -14.65 -22.56 -2.03
N ALA A 727 -14.11 -22.86 -3.22
CA ALA A 727 -14.92 -23.15 -4.40
C ALA A 727 -15.55 -24.55 -4.29
N GLU A 728 -16.83 -24.66 -4.65
CA GLU A 728 -17.55 -25.94 -4.67
C GLU A 728 -18.64 -25.96 -5.73
N ASP A 729 -18.90 -27.15 -6.27
CA ASP A 729 -20.02 -27.36 -7.18
C ASP A 729 -21.25 -27.81 -6.40
N VAL A 730 -22.36 -27.12 -6.62
CA VAL A 730 -23.63 -27.38 -5.94
C VAL A 730 -24.75 -27.59 -6.96
N GLN A 731 -25.75 -28.38 -6.60
CA GLN A 731 -26.92 -28.59 -7.45
C GLN A 731 -28.06 -27.68 -7.00
N ALA A 732 -28.54 -26.82 -7.88
CA ALA A 732 -29.73 -26.01 -7.66
C ALA A 732 -30.99 -26.88 -7.61
N LYS A 733 -32.12 -26.36 -7.15
CA LYS A 733 -33.36 -27.14 -7.00
C LYS A 733 -33.90 -27.71 -8.30
N ASP A 734 -33.62 -27.08 -9.42
CA ASP A 734 -34.00 -27.53 -10.75
C ASP A 734 -33.03 -28.53 -11.38
N GLY A 735 -31.99 -28.95 -10.65
CA GLY A 735 -31.00 -29.90 -11.08
C GLY A 735 -29.81 -29.29 -11.82
N GLU A 736 -29.76 -27.96 -11.99
CA GLU A 736 -28.65 -27.25 -12.60
C GLU A 736 -27.42 -27.34 -11.71
N LEU A 737 -26.26 -27.69 -12.29
CA LEU A 737 -24.98 -27.64 -11.60
C LEU A 737 -24.45 -26.20 -11.65
N VAL A 738 -24.13 -25.65 -10.48
CA VAL A 738 -23.65 -24.27 -10.31
C VAL A 738 -22.39 -24.27 -9.46
N THR A 739 -21.34 -23.61 -9.89
CA THR A 739 -20.13 -23.43 -9.09
C THR A 739 -20.30 -22.22 -8.17
N ILE A 740 -20.17 -22.43 -6.86
CA ILE A 740 -20.09 -21.36 -5.87
C ILE A 740 -18.62 -21.13 -5.53
N ARG A 741 -18.10 -19.94 -5.81
CA ARG A 741 -16.70 -19.59 -5.53
C ARG A 741 -16.56 -18.15 -5.03
N PRO A 742 -15.48 -17.80 -4.32
CA PRO A 742 -15.16 -16.40 -4.05
C PRO A 742 -15.07 -15.60 -5.36
N ILE A 743 -15.43 -14.32 -5.30
CA ILE A 743 -15.31 -13.41 -6.45
C ILE A 743 -13.85 -13.10 -6.74
N LEU A 744 -13.49 -13.00 -8.02
CA LEU A 744 -12.17 -12.61 -8.52
C LEU A 744 -12.17 -11.16 -9.02
N PRO A 745 -11.04 -10.46 -9.00
CA PRO A 745 -10.91 -9.15 -9.66
C PRO A 745 -11.26 -9.21 -11.17
N GLU A 746 -10.93 -10.30 -11.83
CA GLU A 746 -11.19 -10.56 -13.24
C GLU A 746 -12.68 -10.72 -13.58
N ASP A 747 -13.51 -10.95 -12.57
CA ASP A 747 -14.97 -11.09 -12.74
C ASP A 747 -15.70 -9.77 -13.06
N GLU A 748 -15.02 -8.63 -13.07
CA GLU A 748 -15.67 -7.32 -13.26
C GLU A 748 -16.56 -7.25 -14.50
N PRO A 749 -16.15 -7.70 -15.70
CA PRO A 749 -17.01 -7.69 -16.89
C PRO A 749 -18.26 -8.56 -16.71
N ASP A 750 -18.12 -9.75 -16.13
CA ASP A 750 -19.22 -10.70 -15.93
C ASP A 750 -20.15 -10.24 -14.82
N HIS A 751 -19.61 -9.60 -13.77
CA HIS A 751 -20.39 -8.97 -12.72
C HIS A 751 -21.19 -7.76 -13.25
N ALA A 752 -20.62 -6.96 -14.15
CA ALA A 752 -21.33 -5.88 -14.83
C ALA A 752 -22.47 -6.43 -15.71
N ALA A 753 -22.24 -7.54 -16.44
CA ALA A 753 -23.26 -8.23 -17.24
C ALA A 753 -24.37 -8.80 -16.35
N PHE A 754 -24.03 -9.38 -15.20
CA PHE A 754 -24.98 -9.85 -14.20
C PHE A 754 -25.88 -8.71 -13.68
N ILE A 755 -25.32 -7.57 -13.27
CA ILE A 755 -26.09 -6.43 -12.74
C ILE A 755 -27.09 -5.93 -13.79
N LYS A 756 -26.73 -5.88 -15.07
CA LYS A 756 -27.64 -5.47 -16.16
C LYS A 756 -28.85 -6.37 -16.32
N LYS A 757 -28.78 -7.63 -15.88
CA LYS A 757 -29.87 -8.62 -15.93
C LYS A 757 -30.73 -8.63 -14.66
N VAL A 758 -30.38 -7.83 -13.64
CA VAL A 758 -31.19 -7.65 -12.43
C VAL A 758 -32.21 -6.53 -12.65
N SER A 759 -33.44 -6.73 -12.18
CA SER A 759 -34.50 -5.74 -12.32
C SER A 759 -34.20 -4.47 -11.52
N LYS A 760 -34.66 -3.31 -12.00
CA LYS A 760 -34.51 -2.02 -11.28
C LYS A 760 -35.12 -2.07 -9.87
N GLU A 761 -36.21 -2.81 -9.70
CA GLU A 761 -36.83 -3.00 -8.39
C GLU A 761 -35.93 -3.74 -7.41
N ASP A 762 -35.23 -4.78 -7.87
CA ASP A 762 -34.31 -5.56 -7.04
C ASP A 762 -33.02 -4.77 -6.72
N LEU A 763 -32.53 -4.00 -7.69
CA LEU A 763 -31.41 -3.07 -7.43
C LEU A 763 -31.80 -2.00 -6.41
N TYR A 764 -32.99 -1.43 -6.51
CA TYR A 764 -33.48 -0.45 -5.55
C TYR A 764 -33.62 -1.06 -4.14
N LYS A 765 -34.15 -2.28 -4.00
CA LYS A 765 -34.22 -3.01 -2.72
C LYS A 765 -32.86 -3.31 -2.12
N ARG A 766 -31.81 -3.38 -2.95
CA ARG A 766 -30.43 -3.65 -2.51
C ARG A 766 -29.66 -2.38 -2.13
N PHE A 767 -29.82 -1.32 -2.92
CA PHE A 767 -29.00 -0.10 -2.79
C PHE A 767 -29.74 1.09 -2.17
N PHE A 768 -31.03 0.96 -1.90
CA PHE A 768 -31.91 2.02 -1.35
C PHE A 768 -31.92 3.30 -2.18
N SER A 769 -31.46 3.25 -3.42
CA SER A 769 -31.37 4.37 -4.33
C SER A 769 -31.64 3.93 -5.76
N ASP A 770 -32.04 4.86 -6.62
CA ASP A 770 -32.13 4.59 -8.05
C ASP A 770 -30.70 4.58 -8.59
N VAL A 771 -30.21 3.38 -8.86
CA VAL A 771 -28.83 3.15 -9.31
C VAL A 771 -28.80 3.30 -10.82
N GLY A 772 -28.06 4.29 -11.33
CA GLY A 772 -27.75 4.45 -12.75
C GLY A 772 -26.79 3.36 -13.28
N GLU A 773 -26.06 3.67 -14.35
CA GLU A 773 -25.02 2.77 -14.82
C GLU A 773 -23.86 2.70 -13.81
N PHE A 774 -23.42 1.46 -13.50
CA PHE A 774 -22.23 1.25 -12.69
C PHE A 774 -20.98 1.57 -13.51
N HIS A 775 -20.25 2.58 -13.09
CA HIS A 775 -18.94 2.90 -13.65
C HIS A 775 -17.87 1.95 -13.12
N HIS A 776 -16.73 1.89 -13.83
CA HIS A 776 -15.59 1.01 -13.49
C HIS A 776 -15.20 1.07 -12.00
N GLU A 777 -15.09 2.26 -11.41
CA GLU A 777 -14.71 2.42 -10.00
C GLU A 777 -15.67 1.70 -9.03
N ALA A 778 -16.98 1.78 -9.30
CA ALA A 778 -17.99 1.09 -8.49
C ALA A 778 -17.90 -0.43 -8.65
N LEU A 779 -17.69 -0.92 -9.87
CA LEU A 779 -17.52 -2.35 -10.18
C LEU A 779 -16.23 -2.90 -9.59
N ALA A 780 -15.12 -2.17 -9.72
CA ALA A 780 -13.84 -2.54 -9.13
C ALA A 780 -13.93 -2.66 -7.59
N ASN A 781 -14.68 -1.78 -6.93
CA ASN A 781 -14.95 -1.91 -5.50
C ASN A 781 -15.74 -3.16 -5.13
N LEU A 782 -16.55 -3.68 -6.05
CA LEU A 782 -17.34 -4.89 -5.84
C LEU A 782 -16.56 -6.18 -6.16
N THR A 783 -15.51 -6.15 -6.96
CA THR A 783 -14.77 -7.33 -7.41
C THR A 783 -13.37 -7.44 -6.84
N GLN A 784 -12.68 -6.31 -6.63
CA GLN A 784 -11.32 -6.27 -6.08
C GLN A 784 -11.35 -6.15 -4.55
N ILE A 785 -11.98 -7.11 -3.91
CA ILE A 785 -12.18 -7.12 -2.46
C ILE A 785 -10.90 -7.44 -1.68
N ASP A 786 -10.92 -7.13 -0.41
CA ASP A 786 -9.92 -7.57 0.56
C ASP A 786 -10.47 -8.77 1.33
N TYR A 787 -10.00 -9.97 1.00
CA TYR A 787 -10.48 -11.21 1.63
C TYR A 787 -10.26 -11.29 3.15
N ASP A 788 -9.55 -10.35 3.75
CA ASP A 788 -9.48 -10.22 5.21
C ASP A 788 -10.68 -9.51 5.83
N ARG A 789 -11.28 -8.56 5.09
CA ARG A 789 -12.37 -7.70 5.57
C ARG A 789 -13.70 -8.00 4.91
N GLU A 790 -13.64 -8.57 3.75
CA GLU A 790 -14.81 -8.77 2.91
C GLU A 790 -14.74 -10.14 2.26
N MET A 791 -15.87 -10.82 2.18
CA MET A 791 -16.03 -12.01 1.38
C MET A 791 -17.25 -11.84 0.48
N ALA A 792 -17.08 -12.19 -0.79
CA ALA A 792 -18.19 -12.29 -1.73
C ALA A 792 -18.12 -13.64 -2.44
N PHE A 793 -19.22 -14.40 -2.42
CA PHE A 793 -19.36 -15.61 -3.18
C PHE A 793 -20.23 -15.35 -4.40
N VAL A 794 -19.77 -15.74 -5.56
CA VAL A 794 -20.54 -15.73 -6.81
C VAL A 794 -21.05 -17.14 -7.14
N ALA A 795 -22.25 -17.20 -7.66
CA ALA A 795 -22.81 -18.41 -8.24
C ALA A 795 -22.62 -18.34 -9.76
N VAL A 796 -21.86 -19.26 -10.32
CA VAL A 796 -21.52 -19.33 -11.74
C VAL A 796 -22.27 -20.49 -12.39
N SER A 797 -23.07 -20.19 -13.41
CA SER A 797 -23.75 -21.17 -14.26
C SER A 797 -22.88 -21.49 -15.48
N HIS A 798 -22.79 -22.77 -15.83
CA HIS A 798 -22.03 -23.29 -16.97
C HIS A 798 -22.96 -23.65 -18.15
N GLN A 799 -24.17 -23.10 -18.18
CA GLN A 799 -25.13 -23.33 -19.28
C GLN A 799 -24.82 -22.38 -20.45
N GLY A 800 -24.37 -22.96 -21.58
CA GLY A 800 -24.04 -22.22 -22.78
C GLY A 800 -22.55 -22.19 -23.11
N ASP A 801 -22.16 -21.35 -24.07
CA ASP A 801 -20.77 -21.22 -24.54
C ASP A 801 -19.87 -20.43 -23.59
N LYS A 802 -20.44 -19.80 -22.59
CA LYS A 802 -19.70 -18.96 -21.58
C LYS A 802 -20.28 -19.15 -20.21
N ASP A 803 -19.39 -19.13 -19.22
CA ASP A 803 -19.72 -19.05 -17.82
C ASP A 803 -20.44 -17.72 -17.52
N GLU A 804 -21.48 -17.77 -16.68
CA GLU A 804 -22.28 -16.60 -16.33
C GLU A 804 -22.50 -16.50 -14.82
N ILE A 805 -22.26 -15.32 -14.25
CA ILE A 805 -22.63 -15.02 -12.87
C ILE A 805 -24.15 -14.85 -12.79
N ILE A 806 -24.80 -15.63 -11.92
CA ILE A 806 -26.25 -15.64 -11.73
C ILE A 806 -26.69 -15.18 -10.33
N GLY A 807 -25.76 -15.05 -9.41
CA GLY A 807 -26.02 -14.57 -8.04
C GLY A 807 -24.75 -14.22 -7.31
N VAL A 808 -24.86 -13.36 -6.30
CA VAL A 808 -23.76 -12.97 -5.43
C VAL A 808 -24.26 -12.78 -3.99
N SER A 809 -23.53 -13.32 -3.00
CA SER A 809 -23.67 -12.98 -1.61
C SER A 809 -22.38 -12.34 -1.10
N ARG A 810 -22.48 -11.40 -0.17
CA ARG A 810 -21.35 -10.62 0.33
C ARG A 810 -21.47 -10.43 1.84
N ALA A 811 -20.33 -10.45 2.53
CA ALA A 811 -20.23 -10.01 3.92
C ALA A 811 -19.10 -9.00 4.05
N LEU A 812 -19.38 -7.86 4.63
CA LEU A 812 -18.41 -6.83 5.01
C LEU A 812 -18.22 -6.91 6.53
N ILE A 813 -17.04 -7.33 6.94
CA ILE A 813 -16.72 -7.61 8.35
C ILE A 813 -16.09 -6.35 8.96
N ASN A 814 -16.58 -5.92 10.10
CA ASN A 814 -15.98 -4.79 10.80
C ASN A 814 -14.57 -5.12 11.32
N PRO A 815 -13.70 -4.11 11.55
CA PRO A 815 -12.31 -4.33 11.95
C PRO A 815 -12.14 -5.17 13.22
N GLU A 816 -13.10 -5.13 14.15
CA GLU A 816 -13.10 -5.89 15.40
C GLU A 816 -13.61 -7.33 15.25
N ASN A 817 -14.05 -7.73 14.08
CA ASN A 817 -14.67 -9.02 13.79
C ASN A 817 -15.88 -9.36 14.68
N THR A 818 -16.62 -8.33 15.13
CA THR A 818 -17.82 -8.48 15.97
C THR A 818 -19.10 -8.52 15.16
N ASP A 819 -19.13 -7.86 14.00
CA ASP A 819 -20.30 -7.77 13.13
C ASP A 819 -19.90 -7.91 11.65
N ALA A 820 -20.73 -8.62 10.90
CA ALA A 820 -20.62 -8.75 9.44
C ALA A 820 -21.92 -8.27 8.79
N GLU A 821 -21.85 -7.14 8.07
CA GLU A 821 -22.98 -6.68 7.26
C GLU A 821 -23.08 -7.55 5.99
N PHE A 822 -24.23 -8.21 5.81
CA PHE A 822 -24.44 -9.03 4.63
C PHE A 822 -25.26 -8.36 3.53
N ALA A 823 -25.04 -8.82 2.31
CA ALA A 823 -25.86 -8.47 1.17
C ALA A 823 -25.99 -9.65 0.21
N ILE A 824 -27.11 -9.74 -0.46
CA ILE A 824 -27.35 -10.78 -1.48
C ILE A 824 -28.10 -10.20 -2.67
N LEU A 825 -27.73 -10.65 -3.86
CA LEU A 825 -28.41 -10.31 -5.09
C LEU A 825 -28.42 -11.55 -6.01
N ILE A 826 -29.58 -11.87 -6.59
CA ILE A 826 -29.77 -12.98 -7.51
C ILE A 826 -30.46 -12.43 -8.75
N ARG A 827 -30.09 -12.93 -9.92
CA ARG A 827 -30.72 -12.60 -11.20
C ARG A 827 -32.24 -12.79 -11.10
N SER A 828 -32.97 -11.75 -11.47
CA SER A 828 -34.41 -11.65 -11.12
C SER A 828 -35.26 -12.79 -11.69
N ASP A 829 -34.88 -13.33 -12.84
CA ASP A 829 -35.55 -14.47 -13.52
C ASP A 829 -35.23 -15.84 -12.91
N LEU A 830 -34.20 -15.94 -12.07
CA LEU A 830 -33.74 -17.18 -11.44
C LEU A 830 -34.14 -17.30 -9.96
N LYS A 831 -34.97 -16.39 -9.47
CA LYS A 831 -35.48 -16.44 -8.09
C LYS A 831 -36.34 -17.71 -7.89
N GLY A 832 -36.34 -18.23 -6.66
CA GLY A 832 -37.11 -19.42 -6.30
C GLY A 832 -36.38 -20.75 -6.51
N LYS A 833 -35.26 -20.78 -7.24
CA LYS A 833 -34.46 -21.99 -7.51
C LYS A 833 -33.56 -22.46 -6.33
N GLY A 834 -33.61 -21.77 -5.18
CA GLY A 834 -32.86 -22.14 -3.98
C GLY A 834 -31.49 -21.49 -3.85
N LEU A 835 -31.01 -20.79 -4.86
CA LEU A 835 -29.68 -20.14 -4.88
C LEU A 835 -29.45 -19.19 -3.70
N GLY A 836 -30.50 -18.44 -3.28
CA GLY A 836 -30.40 -17.54 -2.14
C GLY A 836 -30.09 -18.25 -0.82
N LYS A 837 -30.64 -19.44 -0.62
CA LYS A 837 -30.34 -20.24 0.59
C LYS A 837 -28.91 -20.78 0.55
N ILE A 838 -28.43 -21.20 -0.60
CA ILE A 838 -27.07 -21.73 -0.79
C ILE A 838 -26.05 -20.61 -0.54
N LEU A 839 -26.18 -19.48 -1.23
CA LEU A 839 -25.27 -18.35 -1.12
C LEU A 839 -25.25 -17.75 0.29
N MET A 840 -26.41 -17.61 0.95
CA MET A 840 -26.47 -17.14 2.33
C MET A 840 -25.90 -18.16 3.31
N GLY A 841 -26.17 -19.45 3.12
CA GLY A 841 -25.55 -20.51 3.93
C GLY A 841 -24.03 -20.43 3.86
N LYS A 842 -23.46 -20.34 2.65
CA LYS A 842 -22.02 -20.24 2.45
C LYS A 842 -21.38 -19.03 3.13
N ILE A 843 -22.01 -17.87 3.03
CA ILE A 843 -21.46 -16.65 3.66
C ILE A 843 -21.60 -16.66 5.19
N ILE A 844 -22.67 -17.25 5.72
CA ILE A 844 -22.87 -17.46 7.17
C ILE A 844 -21.79 -18.41 7.71
N ASP A 845 -21.57 -19.54 7.05
CA ASP A 845 -20.56 -20.52 7.45
C ASP A 845 -19.15 -19.93 7.40
N TYR A 846 -18.84 -19.10 6.38
CA TYR A 846 -17.59 -18.36 6.33
C TYR A 846 -17.40 -17.46 7.55
N CYS A 847 -18.41 -16.64 7.91
CA CYS A 847 -18.31 -15.73 9.05
C CYS A 847 -18.20 -16.49 10.39
N ARG A 848 -18.88 -17.65 10.53
CA ARG A 848 -18.74 -18.54 11.70
C ARG A 848 -17.32 -19.07 11.84
N HIS A 849 -16.73 -19.61 10.76
CA HIS A 849 -15.35 -20.11 10.76
C HIS A 849 -14.33 -18.99 11.07
N LYS A 850 -14.63 -17.77 10.65
CA LYS A 850 -13.79 -16.61 10.96
C LYS A 850 -13.93 -16.13 12.40
N GLY A 851 -14.91 -16.65 13.16
CA GLY A 851 -15.15 -16.28 14.55
C GLY A 851 -15.90 -14.94 14.70
N THR A 852 -16.59 -14.47 13.66
CA THR A 852 -17.43 -13.26 13.73
C THR A 852 -18.59 -13.49 14.71
N THR A 853 -18.89 -12.49 15.56
CA THR A 853 -19.86 -12.67 16.64
C THR A 853 -21.30 -12.68 16.12
N GLN A 854 -21.64 -11.79 15.20
CA GLN A 854 -22.97 -11.69 14.62
C GLN A 854 -22.91 -11.30 13.15
N MET A 855 -24.03 -11.54 12.45
CA MET A 855 -24.25 -11.04 11.10
C MET A 855 -25.49 -10.16 11.10
N SER A 856 -25.37 -8.97 10.51
CA SER A 856 -26.46 -8.01 10.40
C SER A 856 -26.77 -7.65 8.95
N GLY A 857 -27.97 -7.13 8.72
CA GLY A 857 -28.36 -6.62 7.41
C GLY A 857 -29.66 -5.83 7.50
N MET A 858 -29.87 -4.93 6.55
CA MET A 858 -31.05 -4.08 6.48
C MET A 858 -31.74 -4.25 5.13
N THR A 859 -33.06 -4.25 5.13
CA THR A 859 -33.87 -4.27 3.90
C THR A 859 -35.15 -3.44 4.08
N MET A 860 -35.92 -3.31 3.00
CA MET A 860 -37.24 -2.68 3.09
C MET A 860 -38.30 -3.68 3.62
N PRO A 861 -39.27 -3.24 4.39
CA PRO A 861 -40.40 -4.06 4.86
C PRO A 861 -41.17 -4.71 3.69
N THR A 862 -41.15 -4.11 2.52
CA THR A 862 -41.78 -4.62 1.31
C THR A 862 -41.04 -5.78 0.66
N ASN A 863 -39.76 -6.02 1.03
CA ASN A 863 -38.95 -7.13 0.48
C ASN A 863 -39.27 -8.46 1.17
N ARG A 864 -40.50 -8.96 0.97
CA ARG A 864 -40.98 -10.20 1.59
C ARG A 864 -40.09 -11.41 1.32
N GLY A 865 -39.49 -11.48 0.11
CA GLY A 865 -38.59 -12.56 -0.26
C GLY A 865 -37.35 -12.64 0.63
N MET A 866 -36.74 -11.50 0.89
CA MET A 866 -35.57 -11.39 1.77
C MET A 866 -35.92 -11.69 3.22
N LEU A 867 -36.98 -11.09 3.72
CA LEU A 867 -37.44 -11.31 5.11
C LEU A 867 -37.78 -12.80 5.38
N THR A 868 -38.46 -13.46 4.43
CA THR A 868 -38.73 -14.90 4.52
C THR A 868 -37.47 -15.75 4.50
N LEU A 869 -36.47 -15.38 3.66
CA LEU A 869 -35.19 -16.09 3.60
C LEU A 869 -34.42 -15.94 4.91
N ALA A 870 -34.34 -14.71 5.44
CA ALA A 870 -33.66 -14.40 6.70
C ALA A 870 -34.28 -15.19 7.86
N GLN A 871 -35.58 -15.16 8.01
CA GLN A 871 -36.30 -15.93 9.07
C GLN A 871 -36.03 -17.43 9.00
N ARG A 872 -35.99 -18.01 7.77
CA ARG A 872 -35.70 -19.43 7.56
C ARG A 872 -34.23 -19.79 7.90
N LEU A 873 -33.34 -18.83 7.83
CA LEU A 873 -31.92 -18.99 8.19
C LEU A 873 -31.63 -18.68 9.66
N GLY A 874 -32.68 -18.28 10.43
CA GLY A 874 -32.59 -18.03 11.86
C GLY A 874 -32.30 -16.57 12.25
N PHE A 875 -32.40 -15.62 11.33
CA PHE A 875 -32.27 -14.20 11.66
C PHE A 875 -33.48 -13.72 12.48
N GLU A 876 -33.21 -12.94 13.49
CA GLU A 876 -34.21 -12.09 14.16
C GLU A 876 -34.50 -10.89 13.26
N VAL A 877 -35.77 -10.58 13.04
CA VAL A 877 -36.22 -9.51 12.15
C VAL A 877 -37.01 -8.49 12.91
N ASP A 878 -36.56 -7.25 12.92
CA ASP A 878 -37.23 -6.10 13.51
C ASP A 878 -37.64 -5.10 12.43
N ILE A 879 -38.95 -4.72 12.42
CA ILE A 879 -39.49 -3.86 11.34
C ILE A 879 -39.80 -2.47 11.89
N HIS A 880 -39.15 -1.47 11.39
CA HIS A 880 -39.31 -0.06 11.72
C HIS A 880 -40.12 0.64 10.63
N PHE A 881 -41.44 0.69 10.81
CA PHE A 881 -42.37 1.28 9.84
C PHE A 881 -42.16 2.78 9.65
N GLU A 882 -41.72 3.50 10.70
CA GLU A 882 -41.48 4.94 10.65
C GLU A 882 -40.31 5.29 9.77
N ASP A 883 -39.25 4.47 9.78
CA ASP A 883 -38.04 4.65 9.00
C ASP A 883 -38.10 3.94 7.64
N GLY A 884 -39.13 3.11 7.41
CA GLY A 884 -39.25 2.30 6.19
C GLY A 884 -38.19 1.22 6.05
N THR A 885 -37.63 0.71 7.15
CA THR A 885 -36.55 -0.29 7.18
C THR A 885 -36.97 -1.54 7.98
N ALA A 886 -36.26 -2.63 7.71
CA ALA A 886 -36.33 -3.86 8.49
C ALA A 886 -34.90 -4.36 8.74
N ASP A 887 -34.55 -4.45 10.01
CA ASP A 887 -33.25 -4.94 10.46
C ASP A 887 -33.32 -6.44 10.68
N MET A 888 -32.22 -7.11 10.29
CA MET A 888 -32.06 -8.56 10.38
C MET A 888 -30.75 -8.84 11.10
N VAL A 889 -30.79 -9.59 12.20
CA VAL A 889 -29.59 -9.93 13.00
C VAL A 889 -29.55 -11.42 13.25
N LEU A 890 -28.40 -12.04 13.05
CA LEU A 890 -28.13 -13.44 13.33
C LEU A 890 -26.90 -13.56 14.25
N PRO A 891 -27.06 -14.01 15.52
CA PRO A 891 -25.91 -14.42 16.32
C PRO A 891 -25.20 -15.61 15.66
N LEU A 892 -23.89 -15.53 15.44
CA LEU A 892 -23.12 -16.56 14.73
C LEU A 892 -22.50 -17.57 15.71
N ASN A 893 -22.03 -17.08 16.84
CA ASN A 893 -21.44 -17.89 17.91
C ASN A 893 -22.30 -17.66 19.16
N PRO A 894 -23.14 -18.63 19.59
CA PRO A 894 -23.96 -18.52 20.76
C PRO A 894 -23.15 -18.53 22.06
#